data_97db05b18f47901575423dd79dc0df72
#
_entry.id   97db05b18f47901575423dd79dc0df72
#
_cell.length_a   1.000
_cell.length_b   1.000
_cell.length_c   1.000
_cell.angle_alpha   90.00
_cell.angle_beta   90.00
_cell.angle_gamma   90.00
#
_symmetry.space_group_name_H-M   'P 1'
#
loop_
_entity.id
_entity.type
_entity.pdbx_description
1 polymer ?
#
loop_
_entity_poly.entity_id
_entity_poly.type
_entity_poly.pdbx_seq_one_letter_code
_entity_poly.pdbx_strand_id
1 'polypeptide(L)'
;VTRHVDGNLFWPSMSSDGKVIVYEELFGLWKLDVATGKTNEIKIEISADEKDNETDVETVTNEVDAFDLSPSGRRAVISARGQLFTIATDRGDITRLAADNQASRNQFPKWSADGKYIAYMSDKSGRDEIWISDPEGRSPKKITDLDNEKGAIVWTPDSKLLLYTAADKKLYSYGVADGKTMTVTSSDVNRIGSVAVSPDSKWVAFSKLDRTLRSHVYIAPIAGGEERHVSDDRLLYAESNAVWTADGRYLVFTSTEGFSNGIATQGGIGTTMALWALALQDQDRDPMNRDIDNEAQGLAAEAAARQAGGRGQAGAAAAAAVPDVRIDWGGLARRARQVTVPGTTIGALAPAPEGHAVALTASNGGGRGGGNDAAGGGMFVVDVESGQVTRVPPAPAAANEGRGGGGGGPAPAGAGAGIVFARDVRTLYFRSGAGLYAAPLAPNTNTAAGAAAGGAGRGGRGGRGAASAEVADASAAPAATARQVTYTVNLEVDRKALRAQVFNEGWRIMKNRFYDAKMHGANWNAVREMYEPLLENLVDEDELHTIMMMMIGHLNASHTGVSGGPNPMQAAVQTRYPGFDLVADASGYYKVGHIYKNGPADHDYFKIKPGDFIVSIDDHELKTSDNYWRYFTIAAGNKFHFLVNDRPARDGAWDVAITPAAGPAFADLQYARWVDERRDIVTKASNGEIGYLHIRAMDAPSLRQFQLDLAANRTKKALVIDQRFNGGGGIDQELLGILAGRQYQYTIGRDAGFQQPRPQNFYGPMVVMQNERSASDAEMFPAGFKALGLGKVVGVPTMGAVIGTGAYTLLDGSTIRTPASGVWTTTSQNMENYGVPPDVFIDNLPGDFLKGRDMQVEKAVEVLKADLAGRKPTTAQQ
;
A
#
# COMPACT_ATOMS: atom_id res chain seq x y z
N VAL A 1 -20.69 40.67 8.86
CA VAL A 1 -20.31 41.42 10.05
C VAL A 1 -18.78 41.66 10.05
N THR A 2 -17.96 40.64 9.79
CA THR A 2 -16.51 40.79 9.60
C THR A 2 -16.19 40.96 8.12
N ARG A 3 -14.96 41.40 7.79
CA ARG A 3 -14.48 41.59 6.43
C ARG A 3 -13.14 40.86 6.16
N HIS A 4 -12.85 39.85 6.97
CA HIS A 4 -11.67 39.01 6.73
C HIS A 4 -11.85 38.25 5.40
N VAL A 5 -10.80 38.17 4.62
CA VAL A 5 -10.81 37.51 3.29
C VAL A 5 -9.80 36.36 3.21
N ASP A 6 -8.91 36.24 4.22
CA ASP A 6 -7.72 35.39 4.19
C ASP A 6 -7.75 34.32 5.29
N GLY A 7 -8.86 33.69 5.56
CA GLY A 7 -8.92 32.62 6.56
C GLY A 7 -10.33 32.27 6.97
N ASN A 8 -10.43 31.30 7.87
CA ASN A 8 -11.70 30.93 8.51
C ASN A 8 -11.82 31.53 9.90
N LEU A 9 -13.04 31.84 10.28
CA LEU A 9 -13.35 32.32 11.64
C LEU A 9 -13.74 31.14 12.52
N PHE A 10 -13.06 31.03 13.65
CA PHE A 10 -13.31 29.95 14.62
C PHE A 10 -13.74 30.49 15.98
N TRP A 11 -14.47 29.68 16.71
CA TRP A 11 -14.80 29.82 18.12
C TRP A 11 -15.37 31.18 18.53
N PRO A 12 -16.34 31.74 17.80
CA PRO A 12 -16.92 33.02 18.20
C PRO A 12 -17.60 32.89 19.56
N SER A 13 -17.22 33.79 20.48
CA SER A 13 -17.79 33.87 21.82
C SER A 13 -18.22 35.30 22.12
N MET A 14 -19.46 35.46 22.60
CA MET A 14 -20.04 36.78 22.91
C MET A 14 -19.91 37.08 24.40
N SER A 15 -19.58 38.33 24.74
CA SER A 15 -19.59 38.82 26.09
C SER A 15 -21.01 38.76 26.71
N SER A 16 -21.12 38.63 28.03
CA SER A 16 -22.39 38.49 28.73
C SER A 16 -23.32 39.70 28.55
N ASP A 17 -22.77 40.89 28.26
CA ASP A 17 -23.51 42.11 27.97
C ASP A 17 -23.85 42.29 26.47
N GLY A 18 -23.47 41.34 25.63
CA GLY A 18 -23.75 41.33 24.20
C GLY A 18 -23.02 42.37 23.37
N LYS A 19 -22.01 43.06 23.93
CA LYS A 19 -21.34 44.18 23.23
C LYS A 19 -20.11 43.79 22.44
N VAL A 20 -19.47 42.69 22.80
CA VAL A 20 -18.19 42.22 22.18
C VAL A 20 -18.33 40.78 21.77
N ILE A 21 -17.82 40.46 20.59
CA ILE A 21 -17.58 39.09 20.15
C ILE A 21 -16.07 38.91 20.01
N VAL A 22 -15.53 37.87 20.66
CA VAL A 22 -14.14 37.46 20.49
C VAL A 22 -14.14 36.20 19.61
N TYR A 23 -13.23 36.12 18.68
CA TYR A 23 -13.09 35.00 17.74
C TYR A 23 -11.64 34.85 17.32
N GLU A 24 -11.33 33.67 16.77
CA GLU A 24 -10.03 33.35 16.17
C GLU A 24 -10.08 33.50 14.65
N GLU A 25 -9.02 34.06 14.09
CA GLU A 25 -8.75 34.10 12.64
C GLU A 25 -7.27 34.02 12.41
N LEU A 26 -6.80 33.08 11.55
CA LEU A 26 -5.40 32.84 11.22
C LEU A 26 -4.46 32.80 12.45
N PHE A 27 -4.84 32.07 13.50
CA PHE A 27 -4.12 31.94 14.78
C PHE A 27 -4.04 33.25 15.60
N GLY A 28 -4.68 34.33 15.14
CA GLY A 28 -4.83 35.55 15.87
C GLY A 28 -6.15 35.62 16.64
N LEU A 29 -6.17 36.26 17.80
CA LEU A 29 -7.40 36.58 18.51
C LEU A 29 -7.89 37.95 18.09
N TRP A 30 -9.17 38.01 17.77
CA TRP A 30 -9.83 39.23 17.33
C TRP A 30 -11.04 39.56 18.21
N LYS A 31 -11.32 40.82 18.38
CA LYS A 31 -12.58 41.30 18.97
C LYS A 31 -13.36 42.15 18.01
N LEU A 32 -14.67 41.92 17.97
CA LEU A 32 -15.66 42.69 17.23
C LEU A 32 -16.50 43.49 18.21
N ASP A 33 -16.56 44.78 18.06
CA ASP A 33 -17.52 45.62 18.72
C ASP A 33 -18.90 45.51 18.00
N VAL A 34 -19.89 45.00 18.70
CA VAL A 34 -21.20 44.68 18.09
C VAL A 34 -21.94 45.95 17.63
N ALA A 35 -21.78 47.08 18.34
CA ALA A 35 -22.49 48.32 18.01
C ALA A 35 -21.91 49.01 16.78
N THR A 36 -20.59 48.96 16.62
CA THR A 36 -19.88 49.67 15.53
C THR A 36 -19.53 48.77 14.37
N GLY A 37 -19.51 47.45 14.55
CA GLY A 37 -19.03 46.48 13.56
C GLY A 37 -17.50 46.55 13.33
N LYS A 38 -16.75 47.25 14.18
CA LYS A 38 -15.30 47.34 14.07
C LYS A 38 -14.63 46.12 14.65
N THR A 39 -13.66 45.58 13.90
CA THR A 39 -12.80 44.49 14.35
C THR A 39 -11.40 45.01 14.70
N ASN A 40 -10.80 44.47 15.76
CA ASN A 40 -9.44 44.78 16.16
C ASN A 40 -8.79 43.49 16.64
N GLU A 41 -7.54 43.30 16.24
CA GLU A 41 -6.70 42.22 16.72
C GLU A 41 -6.40 42.43 18.23
N ILE A 42 -6.44 41.33 18.98
CA ILE A 42 -5.99 41.28 20.37
C ILE A 42 -4.54 40.81 20.34
N LYS A 43 -3.62 41.74 20.45
CA LYS A 43 -2.20 41.36 20.53
C LYS A 43 -1.93 40.72 21.88
N ILE A 44 -1.34 39.54 21.83
CA ILE A 44 -0.88 38.80 22.99
C ILE A 44 0.63 38.74 22.94
N GLU A 45 1.27 39.23 23.98
CA GLU A 45 2.73 39.06 24.17
C GLU A 45 2.92 37.95 25.19
N ILE A 46 3.58 36.87 24.77
CA ILE A 46 3.92 35.76 25.65
C ILE A 46 5.43 35.84 25.92
N SER A 47 5.77 35.98 27.19
CA SER A 47 7.16 35.83 27.65
C SER A 47 7.29 34.40 28.19
N ALA A 48 7.89 33.53 27.40
CA ALA A 48 8.17 32.15 27.78
C ALA A 48 9.64 31.85 27.47
N ASP A 49 10.28 31.05 28.32
CA ASP A 49 11.57 30.47 27.99
C ASP A 49 11.35 29.43 26.88
N GLU A 50 12.16 29.49 25.82
CA GLU A 50 12.21 28.44 24.81
C GLU A 50 12.70 27.17 25.47
N LYS A 51 11.84 26.13 25.45
CA LYS A 51 12.10 24.89 26.17
C LYS A 51 12.87 23.89 25.37
N ASP A 52 12.85 24.00 24.04
CA ASP A 52 13.52 23.09 23.13
C ASP A 52 14.74 23.75 22.48
N ASN A 53 15.81 22.97 22.35
CA ASN A 53 16.99 23.42 21.59
C ASN A 53 16.61 23.53 20.11
N GLU A 54 16.91 24.66 19.49
CA GLU A 54 16.78 24.81 18.03
C GLU A 54 17.68 23.84 17.28
N THR A 55 18.79 23.45 17.87
CA THR A 55 19.76 22.50 17.32
C THR A 55 19.84 21.27 18.23
N ASP A 56 19.67 20.11 17.63
CA ASP A 56 19.78 18.82 18.29
C ASP A 56 20.84 17.95 17.59
N VAL A 57 21.35 16.94 18.28
CA VAL A 57 22.29 15.96 17.71
C VAL A 57 21.64 14.59 17.70
N GLU A 58 21.23 14.16 16.52
CA GLU A 58 20.65 12.84 16.33
C GLU A 58 21.72 11.81 15.91
N THR A 59 21.75 10.67 16.61
CA THR A 59 22.60 9.54 16.23
C THR A 59 21.84 8.64 15.25
N VAL A 60 22.29 8.61 13.99
CA VAL A 60 21.75 7.74 12.95
C VAL A 60 22.61 6.48 12.85
N THR A 61 22.00 5.34 13.08
CA THR A 61 22.67 4.03 13.09
C THR A 61 21.97 3.09 12.11
N ASN A 62 22.70 2.68 11.07
CA ASN A 62 22.25 1.65 10.10
C ASN A 62 20.95 1.99 9.33
N GLU A 63 20.46 3.24 9.37
CA GLU A 63 19.28 3.67 8.63
C GLU A 63 19.63 3.96 7.16
N VAL A 64 18.91 3.35 6.22
CA VAL A 64 19.11 3.52 4.77
C VAL A 64 17.76 3.66 4.07
N ASP A 65 17.51 4.84 3.49
CA ASP A 65 16.29 5.10 2.68
C ASP A 65 16.47 4.58 1.25
N ALA A 66 17.64 4.84 0.66
CA ALA A 66 18.05 4.34 -0.65
C ALA A 66 19.57 4.17 -0.70
N PHE A 67 20.06 3.32 -1.59
CA PHE A 67 21.49 3.10 -1.76
C PHE A 67 21.84 2.73 -3.21
N ASP A 68 23.14 2.85 -3.51
CA ASP A 68 23.79 2.26 -4.68
C ASP A 68 25.23 1.91 -4.35
N LEU A 69 25.84 0.99 -5.15
CA LEU A 69 27.22 0.58 -4.93
C LEU A 69 28.20 1.33 -5.83
N SER A 70 29.38 1.64 -5.30
CA SER A 70 30.49 2.05 -6.16
C SER A 70 30.88 0.95 -7.15
N PRO A 71 31.47 1.27 -8.30
CA PRO A 71 31.90 0.27 -9.28
C PRO A 71 32.86 -0.78 -8.72
N SER A 72 33.61 -0.46 -7.66
CA SER A 72 34.47 -1.43 -6.98
C SER A 72 33.73 -2.35 -6.02
N GLY A 73 32.47 -2.04 -5.65
CA GLY A 73 31.71 -2.73 -4.63
C GLY A 73 32.19 -2.50 -3.19
N ARG A 74 33.25 -1.71 -2.99
CA ARG A 74 33.85 -1.47 -1.65
C ARG A 74 33.23 -0.33 -0.89
N ARG A 75 32.47 0.52 -1.56
CA ARG A 75 31.70 1.60 -0.92
C ARG A 75 30.25 1.56 -1.40
N ALA A 76 29.35 2.01 -0.58
CA ALA A 76 27.98 2.28 -0.94
C ALA A 76 27.71 3.77 -0.78
N VAL A 77 26.96 4.38 -1.69
CA VAL A 77 26.32 5.67 -1.44
C VAL A 77 24.92 5.38 -0.88
N ILE A 78 24.57 6.06 0.19
CA ILE A 78 23.30 5.90 0.87
C ILE A 78 22.62 7.27 1.05
N SER A 79 21.28 7.27 1.07
CA SER A 79 20.50 8.36 1.67
C SER A 79 19.93 7.90 3.01
N ALA A 80 20.02 8.78 4.00
CA ALA A 80 19.44 8.60 5.32
C ALA A 80 19.03 9.97 5.86
N ARG A 81 17.81 10.08 6.36
CA ARG A 81 17.28 11.35 6.91
C ARG A 81 17.48 12.55 5.98
N GLY A 82 17.27 12.38 4.67
CA GLY A 82 17.46 13.43 3.66
C GLY A 82 18.91 13.83 3.38
N GLN A 83 19.89 13.15 3.97
CA GLN A 83 21.32 13.40 3.76
C GLN A 83 21.96 12.26 2.96
N LEU A 84 23.05 12.57 2.27
CA LEU A 84 23.80 11.60 1.49
C LEU A 84 25.16 11.31 2.13
N PHE A 85 25.48 10.01 2.20
CA PHE A 85 26.78 9.54 2.70
C PHE A 85 27.36 8.49 1.75
N THR A 86 28.69 8.42 1.69
CA THR A 86 29.35 7.20 1.24
C THR A 86 29.94 6.47 2.44
N ILE A 87 29.63 5.18 2.52
CA ILE A 87 30.05 4.28 3.59
C ILE A 87 30.86 3.13 3.01
N ALA A 88 31.78 2.57 3.77
CA ALA A 88 32.48 1.35 3.39
C ALA A 88 31.53 0.15 3.53
N THR A 89 31.55 -0.79 2.60
CA THR A 89 30.76 -2.01 2.67
C THR A 89 31.33 -3.05 3.64
N ASP A 90 32.58 -2.88 4.07
CA ASP A 90 33.24 -3.69 5.09
C ASP A 90 33.90 -2.81 6.17
N ARG A 91 35.05 -2.20 5.90
CA ARG A 91 35.78 -1.34 6.83
C ARG A 91 36.21 -0.04 6.16
N GLY A 92 36.03 1.07 6.82
CA GLY A 92 36.45 2.39 6.37
C GLY A 92 35.59 3.52 6.92
N ASP A 93 36.02 4.74 6.68
CA ASP A 93 35.37 5.95 7.16
C ASP A 93 34.11 6.32 6.34
N ILE A 94 33.23 7.09 6.99
CA ILE A 94 32.03 7.67 6.40
C ILE A 94 32.39 9.03 5.80
N THR A 95 31.89 9.33 4.61
CA THR A 95 31.99 10.64 4.00
C THR A 95 30.60 11.22 3.78
N ARG A 96 30.33 12.41 4.31
CA ARG A 96 29.08 13.14 4.06
C ARG A 96 29.20 13.90 2.74
N LEU A 97 28.24 13.72 1.80
CA LEU A 97 28.30 14.32 0.47
C LEU A 97 27.65 15.70 0.39
N ALA A 98 26.58 15.92 1.11
CA ALA A 98 25.89 17.21 1.17
C ALA A 98 25.75 17.62 2.64
N ALA A 99 26.19 18.83 2.97
CA ALA A 99 26.16 19.38 4.33
C ALA A 99 25.35 20.67 4.33
N ASP A 100 24.02 20.56 4.33
CA ASP A 100 23.07 21.67 4.32
C ASP A 100 22.12 21.67 5.52
N ASN A 101 22.46 20.93 6.58
CA ASN A 101 21.79 20.90 7.88
C ASN A 101 20.27 20.74 7.77
N GLN A 102 19.79 19.77 6.95
CA GLN A 102 18.38 19.46 6.64
C GLN A 102 17.60 20.58 5.93
N ALA A 103 18.26 21.64 5.45
CA ALA A 103 17.59 22.65 4.62
C ALA A 103 17.15 22.11 3.24
N SER A 104 17.56 20.89 2.88
CA SER A 104 17.10 20.19 1.69
C SER A 104 17.03 18.68 1.89
N ARG A 105 16.21 18.02 1.07
CA ARG A 105 16.09 16.56 1.00
C ARG A 105 16.88 16.03 -0.19
N ASN A 106 17.87 15.16 0.08
CA ASN A 106 18.69 14.52 -0.93
C ASN A 106 18.38 13.02 -0.96
N GLN A 107 18.02 12.47 -2.13
CA GLN A 107 17.46 11.11 -2.27
C GLN A 107 17.93 10.44 -3.57
N PHE A 108 17.66 9.12 -3.65
CA PHE A 108 17.87 8.29 -4.83
C PHE A 108 19.26 8.40 -5.46
N PRO A 109 20.35 8.28 -4.67
CA PRO A 109 21.68 8.38 -5.20
C PRO A 109 21.99 7.24 -6.18
N LYS A 110 22.72 7.56 -7.26
CA LYS A 110 23.18 6.63 -8.28
C LYS A 110 24.62 6.90 -8.65
N TRP A 111 25.46 5.90 -8.51
CA TRP A 111 26.88 5.99 -8.86
C TRP A 111 27.07 5.78 -10.37
N SER A 112 27.91 6.59 -11.03
CA SER A 112 28.30 6.34 -12.43
C SER A 112 29.18 5.10 -12.52
N ALA A 113 29.10 4.37 -13.64
CA ALA A 113 29.83 3.12 -13.82
C ALA A 113 31.36 3.28 -13.84
N ASP A 114 31.86 4.49 -14.19
CA ASP A 114 33.28 4.83 -14.14
C ASP A 114 33.76 5.33 -12.75
N GLY A 115 32.82 5.47 -11.81
CA GLY A 115 33.10 5.88 -10.43
C GLY A 115 33.37 7.37 -10.20
N LYS A 116 33.23 8.22 -11.24
CA LYS A 116 33.58 9.63 -11.12
C LYS A 116 32.47 10.51 -10.60
N TYR A 117 31.21 10.09 -10.72
CA TYR A 117 30.05 10.89 -10.37
C TYR A 117 29.07 10.13 -9.53
N ILE A 118 28.36 10.87 -8.68
CA ILE A 118 27.12 10.43 -8.01
C ILE A 118 26.02 11.37 -8.47
N ALA A 119 24.97 10.82 -9.09
CA ALA A 119 23.75 11.54 -9.39
C ALA A 119 22.73 11.34 -8.27
N TYR A 120 21.97 12.37 -7.93
CA TYR A 120 20.96 12.32 -6.87
C TYR A 120 19.88 13.35 -7.11
N MET A 121 18.73 13.16 -6.48
CA MET A 121 17.65 14.14 -6.48
C MET A 121 17.80 15.03 -5.25
N SER A 122 17.65 16.35 -5.43
CA SER A 122 17.69 17.33 -4.35
C SER A 122 16.73 18.47 -4.62
N ASP A 123 16.03 18.90 -3.58
CA ASP A 123 15.16 20.08 -3.62
C ASP A 123 15.85 21.37 -3.18
N LYS A 124 17.16 21.37 -3.03
CA LYS A 124 18.00 22.52 -2.62
C LYS A 124 17.74 23.80 -3.44
N SER A 125 17.31 23.66 -4.68
CA SER A 125 16.94 24.81 -5.54
C SER A 125 15.50 25.27 -5.38
N GLY A 126 14.77 24.81 -4.36
CA GLY A 126 13.33 25.05 -4.14
C GLY A 126 12.41 24.09 -4.91
N ARG A 127 12.97 23.20 -5.73
CA ARG A 127 12.26 22.16 -6.51
C ARG A 127 13.08 20.89 -6.56
N ASP A 128 12.43 19.75 -6.72
CA ASP A 128 13.10 18.47 -6.96
C ASP A 128 13.82 18.48 -8.29
N GLU A 129 15.15 18.62 -8.25
CA GLU A 129 16.00 18.62 -9.43
C GLU A 129 17.09 17.54 -9.30
N ILE A 130 17.60 17.09 -10.44
CA ILE A 130 18.70 16.13 -10.47
C ILE A 130 20.02 16.90 -10.40
N TRP A 131 20.88 16.45 -9.50
CA TRP A 131 22.22 16.98 -9.27
C TRP A 131 23.25 15.88 -9.50
N ILE A 132 24.46 16.26 -9.86
CA ILE A 132 25.65 15.39 -9.91
C ILE A 132 26.77 16.03 -9.10
N SER A 133 27.56 15.20 -8.41
CA SER A 133 28.77 15.59 -7.70
C SER A 133 29.89 14.56 -7.90
N ASP A 134 31.11 14.88 -7.48
CA ASP A 134 32.13 13.85 -7.33
C ASP A 134 31.81 12.92 -6.12
N PRO A 135 32.49 11.78 -5.96
CA PRO A 135 32.23 10.82 -4.89
C PRO A 135 32.51 11.36 -3.46
N GLU A 136 33.18 12.48 -3.33
CA GLU A 136 33.43 13.19 -2.08
C GLU A 136 32.44 14.34 -1.84
N GLY A 137 31.44 14.51 -2.71
CA GLY A 137 30.43 15.56 -2.58
C GLY A 137 30.88 16.96 -2.99
N ARG A 138 32.03 17.09 -3.62
CA ARG A 138 32.57 18.38 -4.10
C ARG A 138 31.94 18.73 -5.45
N SER A 139 31.87 20.04 -5.73
CA SER A 139 31.41 20.61 -7.00
C SER A 139 30.01 20.11 -7.43
N PRO A 140 29.00 20.19 -6.55
CA PRO A 140 27.65 19.77 -6.92
C PRO A 140 27.11 20.66 -8.05
N LYS A 141 26.58 20.03 -9.09
CA LYS A 141 26.01 20.70 -10.27
C LYS A 141 24.57 20.28 -10.50
N LYS A 142 23.64 21.24 -10.55
CA LYS A 142 22.27 21.03 -11.01
C LYS A 142 22.25 20.74 -12.51
N ILE A 143 21.59 19.66 -12.93
CA ILE A 143 21.55 19.26 -14.35
C ILE A 143 20.16 19.35 -14.97
N THR A 144 19.12 19.52 -14.16
CA THR A 144 17.74 19.72 -14.65
C THR A 144 17.18 21.05 -14.16
N ASP A 145 16.23 21.62 -14.90
CA ASP A 145 15.50 22.84 -14.56
C ASP A 145 14.08 22.79 -15.13
N LEU A 146 13.30 21.79 -14.69
CA LEU A 146 11.92 21.54 -15.12
C LEU A 146 10.96 21.73 -13.94
N ASP A 147 9.90 22.50 -14.12
CA ASP A 147 8.86 22.70 -13.08
C ASP A 147 7.90 21.51 -13.01
N ASN A 148 8.45 20.32 -12.83
CA ASN A 148 7.71 19.08 -12.61
C ASN A 148 8.53 18.07 -11.83
N GLU A 149 7.89 17.03 -11.29
CA GLU A 149 8.59 15.93 -10.61
C GLU A 149 9.44 15.14 -11.61
N LYS A 150 10.65 14.77 -11.19
CA LYS A 150 11.51 13.82 -11.87
C LYS A 150 11.30 12.42 -11.26
N GLY A 151 11.59 11.41 -12.06
CA GLY A 151 11.46 10.01 -11.67
C GLY A 151 12.79 9.27 -11.68
N ALA A 152 12.82 8.13 -12.41
CA ALA A 152 13.99 7.26 -12.49
C ALA A 152 15.26 8.01 -12.91
N ILE A 153 16.37 7.72 -12.24
CA ILE A 153 17.72 8.19 -12.59
C ILE A 153 18.55 6.97 -12.94
N VAL A 154 19.05 6.89 -14.18
CA VAL A 154 19.79 5.74 -14.68
C VAL A 154 21.01 6.19 -15.49
N TRP A 155 22.20 5.77 -15.08
CA TRP A 155 23.44 5.99 -15.86
C TRP A 155 23.53 5.02 -17.04
N THR A 156 24.09 5.49 -18.15
CA THR A 156 24.56 4.56 -19.18
C THR A 156 25.81 3.83 -18.67
N PRO A 157 26.03 2.55 -19.05
CA PRO A 157 27.21 1.78 -18.65
C PRO A 157 28.54 2.43 -19.04
N ASP A 158 28.57 3.26 -20.10
CA ASP A 158 29.75 4.03 -20.52
C ASP A 158 29.90 5.36 -19.76
N SER A 159 28.99 5.67 -18.82
CA SER A 159 28.95 6.89 -17.99
C SER A 159 28.85 8.23 -18.76
N LYS A 160 28.53 8.20 -20.07
CA LYS A 160 28.44 9.42 -20.88
C LYS A 160 27.10 10.12 -20.75
N LEU A 161 26.03 9.36 -20.55
CA LEU A 161 24.68 9.88 -20.47
C LEU A 161 24.03 9.51 -19.11
N LEU A 162 23.17 10.41 -18.63
CA LEU A 162 22.25 10.15 -17.55
C LEU A 162 20.82 10.23 -18.09
N LEU A 163 20.07 9.13 -17.98
CA LEU A 163 18.66 9.09 -18.35
C LEU A 163 17.78 9.37 -17.15
N TYR A 164 16.69 10.10 -17.38
CA TYR A 164 15.69 10.35 -16.34
C TYR A 164 14.29 10.51 -16.92
N THR A 165 13.28 10.15 -16.12
CA THR A 165 11.87 10.37 -16.45
C THR A 165 11.35 11.63 -15.76
N ALA A 166 10.28 12.22 -16.32
CA ALA A 166 9.65 13.39 -15.71
C ALA A 166 8.11 13.30 -15.80
N ALA A 167 7.44 14.13 -15.00
CA ALA A 167 5.98 14.13 -14.91
C ALA A 167 5.29 14.61 -16.20
N ASP A 168 5.99 15.27 -17.11
CA ASP A 168 5.51 15.61 -18.46
C ASP A 168 5.45 14.39 -19.41
N LYS A 169 5.58 13.18 -18.87
CA LYS A 169 5.47 11.88 -19.55
C LYS A 169 6.58 11.62 -20.56
N LYS A 170 7.76 12.18 -20.34
CA LYS A 170 8.92 12.00 -21.22
C LYS A 170 10.06 11.28 -20.51
N LEU A 171 10.87 10.60 -21.33
CA LEU A 171 12.18 10.09 -20.99
C LEU A 171 13.22 10.98 -21.64
N TYR A 172 14.13 11.50 -20.83
CA TYR A 172 15.21 12.36 -21.24
C TYR A 172 16.56 11.67 -21.11
N SER A 173 17.53 12.09 -21.94
CA SER A 173 18.95 11.80 -21.76
C SER A 173 19.73 13.10 -21.62
N TYR A 174 20.65 13.15 -20.64
CA TYR A 174 21.53 14.28 -20.38
C TYR A 174 22.98 13.87 -20.66
N GLY A 175 23.65 14.60 -21.54
CA GLY A 175 25.08 14.40 -21.85
C GLY A 175 25.97 15.07 -20.77
N VAL A 176 26.79 14.26 -20.10
CA VAL A 176 27.64 14.78 -18.98
C VAL A 176 28.71 15.71 -19.51
N ALA A 177 29.27 15.44 -20.67
CA ALA A 177 30.38 16.22 -21.25
C ALA A 177 29.91 17.54 -21.88
N ASP A 178 28.79 17.55 -22.57
CA ASP A 178 28.29 18.70 -23.34
C ASP A 178 27.14 19.46 -22.67
N GLY A 179 26.56 18.90 -21.59
CA GLY A 179 25.47 19.49 -20.85
C GLY A 179 24.14 19.52 -21.58
N LYS A 180 23.99 18.79 -22.69
CA LYS A 180 22.77 18.82 -23.50
C LYS A 180 21.76 17.78 -23.04
N THR A 181 20.47 18.19 -23.01
CA THR A 181 19.35 17.33 -22.75
C THR A 181 18.60 17.05 -24.05
N MET A 182 18.29 15.77 -24.30
CA MET A 182 17.47 15.32 -25.44
C MET A 182 16.27 14.51 -24.92
N THR A 183 15.16 14.58 -25.66
CA THR A 183 14.01 13.68 -25.44
C THR A 183 14.26 12.37 -26.19
N VAL A 184 14.27 11.27 -25.48
CA VAL A 184 14.41 9.92 -26.05
C VAL A 184 13.05 9.43 -26.54
N THR A 185 12.02 9.53 -25.71
CA THR A 185 10.65 9.17 -26.06
C THR A 185 9.62 9.88 -25.17
N SER A 186 8.34 9.78 -25.51
CA SER A 186 7.21 10.34 -24.76
C SER A 186 6.05 9.36 -24.70
N SER A 187 5.11 9.60 -23.78
CA SER A 187 3.87 8.85 -23.63
C SER A 187 2.68 9.83 -23.66
N ASP A 188 1.56 9.41 -24.24
CA ASP A 188 0.33 10.23 -24.26
C ASP A 188 -0.49 10.01 -22.98
N VAL A 189 -0.37 8.83 -22.34
CA VAL A 189 -1.27 8.39 -21.26
C VAL A 189 -0.70 8.71 -19.89
N ASN A 190 0.47 8.18 -19.53
CA ASN A 190 1.03 8.26 -18.18
C ASN A 190 2.55 8.42 -18.22
N ARG A 191 3.16 8.68 -17.05
CA ARG A 191 4.61 8.73 -16.88
C ARG A 191 5.23 7.41 -17.36
N ILE A 192 6.41 7.52 -17.98
CA ILE A 192 7.22 6.37 -18.35
C ILE A 192 7.77 5.71 -17.07
N GLY A 193 7.61 4.39 -17.00
CA GLY A 193 8.12 3.57 -15.89
C GLY A 193 9.29 2.68 -16.30
N SER A 194 9.89 1.99 -15.34
CA SER A 194 10.87 0.91 -15.52
C SER A 194 11.90 1.18 -16.61
N VAL A 195 12.85 2.08 -16.37
CA VAL A 195 13.90 2.42 -17.35
C VAL A 195 15.14 1.56 -17.12
N ALA A 196 15.62 0.88 -18.15
CA ALA A 196 16.86 0.10 -18.12
C ALA A 196 17.68 0.30 -19.41
N VAL A 197 18.96 0.57 -19.27
CA VAL A 197 19.89 0.81 -20.38
C VAL A 197 20.60 -0.49 -20.75
N SER A 198 20.76 -0.75 -22.05
CA SER A 198 21.49 -1.90 -22.56
C SER A 198 23.00 -1.84 -22.19
N PRO A 199 23.69 -3.00 -22.06
CA PRO A 199 25.11 -3.04 -21.67
C PRO A 199 26.03 -2.27 -22.61
N ASP A 200 25.66 -2.12 -23.88
CA ASP A 200 26.41 -1.36 -24.88
C ASP A 200 26.09 0.13 -24.94
N SER A 201 25.21 0.60 -24.05
CA SER A 201 24.77 2.01 -23.97
C SER A 201 24.05 2.55 -25.21
N LYS A 202 23.52 1.68 -26.09
CA LYS A 202 22.86 2.10 -27.34
C LYS A 202 21.33 2.09 -27.23
N TRP A 203 20.78 1.18 -26.40
CA TRP A 203 19.35 0.94 -26.31
C TRP A 203 18.82 1.22 -24.90
N VAL A 204 17.56 1.60 -24.82
CA VAL A 204 16.82 1.71 -23.57
C VAL A 204 15.53 0.89 -23.63
N ALA A 205 15.29 0.07 -22.62
CA ALA A 205 14.01 -0.58 -22.38
C ALA A 205 13.23 0.23 -21.34
N PHE A 206 11.95 0.39 -21.54
CA PHE A 206 11.06 1.13 -20.63
C PHE A 206 9.63 0.61 -20.72
N SER A 207 8.82 0.88 -19.68
CA SER A 207 7.40 0.56 -19.72
C SER A 207 6.54 1.83 -19.84
N LYS A 208 5.42 1.74 -20.57
CA LYS A 208 4.39 2.77 -20.63
C LYS A 208 3.00 2.15 -20.78
N LEU A 209 1.99 2.89 -20.32
CA LEU A 209 0.59 2.47 -20.47
C LEU A 209 0.06 2.82 -21.86
N ASP A 210 -0.76 1.94 -22.39
CA ASP A 210 -1.62 2.25 -23.52
C ASP A 210 -2.92 2.96 -23.06
N ARG A 211 -3.81 3.31 -23.99
CA ARG A 211 -5.10 3.98 -23.70
C ARG A 211 -6.10 3.07 -22.96
N THR A 212 -5.86 1.78 -22.89
CA THR A 212 -6.64 0.82 -22.11
C THR A 212 -6.05 0.60 -20.71
N LEU A 213 -5.03 1.39 -20.34
CA LEU A 213 -4.26 1.33 -19.09
C LEU A 213 -3.48 0.02 -18.91
N ARG A 214 -3.19 -0.70 -20.00
CA ARG A 214 -2.28 -1.84 -19.97
C ARG A 214 -0.83 -1.35 -20.06
N SER A 215 0.03 -1.92 -19.24
CA SER A 215 1.48 -1.64 -19.30
C SER A 215 2.16 -2.53 -20.32
N HIS A 216 2.98 -1.92 -21.17
CA HIS A 216 3.78 -2.61 -22.18
C HIS A 216 5.25 -2.22 -22.08
N VAL A 217 6.13 -3.15 -22.38
CA VAL A 217 7.58 -2.90 -22.47
C VAL A 217 7.96 -2.57 -23.91
N TYR A 218 8.73 -1.49 -24.05
CA TYR A 218 9.26 -1.01 -25.34
C TYR A 218 10.78 -0.97 -25.30
N ILE A 219 11.40 -1.05 -26.48
CA ILE A 219 12.82 -0.77 -26.70
C ILE A 219 12.93 0.40 -27.70
N ALA A 220 13.82 1.35 -27.40
CA ALA A 220 14.17 2.43 -28.32
C ALA A 220 15.68 2.70 -28.34
N PRO A 221 16.24 3.27 -29.43
CA PRO A 221 17.59 3.79 -29.41
C PRO A 221 17.70 5.00 -28.47
N ILE A 222 18.76 5.06 -27.64
CA ILE A 222 18.97 6.21 -26.74
C ILE A 222 19.20 7.52 -27.51
N ALA A 223 19.78 7.42 -28.71
CA ALA A 223 20.00 8.56 -29.58
C ALA A 223 18.70 9.13 -30.22
N GLY A 224 17.56 8.57 -29.88
CA GLY A 224 16.26 8.86 -30.51
C GLY A 224 16.01 7.97 -31.73
N GLY A 225 14.76 7.70 -32.01
CA GLY A 225 14.32 6.87 -33.13
C GLY A 225 12.99 6.16 -32.83
N GLU A 226 12.65 5.18 -33.67
CA GLU A 226 11.41 4.42 -33.52
C GLU A 226 11.48 3.51 -32.28
N GLU A 227 10.50 3.64 -31.39
CA GLU A 227 10.29 2.70 -30.30
C GLU A 227 9.50 1.48 -30.78
N ARG A 228 9.82 0.29 -30.27
CA ARG A 228 9.13 -0.93 -30.63
C ARG A 228 8.69 -1.71 -29.39
N HIS A 229 7.45 -2.17 -29.41
CA HIS A 229 6.90 -3.08 -28.43
C HIS A 229 7.57 -4.46 -28.52
N VAL A 230 7.88 -5.08 -27.40
CA VAL A 230 8.72 -6.29 -27.35
C VAL A 230 7.95 -7.59 -27.35
N SER A 231 6.65 -7.60 -27.06
CA SER A 231 5.84 -8.81 -26.92
C SER A 231 4.64 -8.88 -27.87
N ASP A 232 3.89 -9.97 -27.79
CA ASP A 232 2.60 -10.14 -28.50
C ASP A 232 1.46 -9.99 -27.51
N ASP A 233 0.60 -9.00 -27.72
CA ASP A 233 -0.58 -8.68 -26.89
C ASP A 233 -1.55 -9.84 -26.67
N ARG A 234 -1.45 -10.89 -27.51
CA ARG A 234 -2.26 -12.09 -27.36
C ARG A 234 -1.68 -13.10 -26.36
N LEU A 235 -0.40 -12.94 -25.99
CA LEU A 235 0.29 -13.85 -25.09
C LEU A 235 0.46 -13.27 -23.69
N LEU A 236 0.71 -11.95 -23.59
CA LEU A 236 1.01 -11.26 -22.34
C LEU A 236 0.03 -10.12 -22.09
N TYR A 237 -0.45 -10.01 -20.85
CA TYR A 237 -1.49 -9.01 -20.55
C TYR A 237 -0.91 -7.67 -20.10
N ALA A 238 0.02 -7.64 -19.14
CA ALA A 238 0.64 -6.42 -18.67
C ALA A 238 2.12 -6.67 -18.33
N GLU A 239 2.99 -5.85 -18.89
CA GLU A 239 4.45 -6.01 -18.80
C GLU A 239 5.08 -4.85 -18.03
N SER A 240 6.09 -5.14 -17.21
CA SER A 240 6.81 -4.12 -16.43
C SER A 240 8.20 -4.62 -16.00
N ASN A 241 8.95 -3.75 -15.32
CA ASN A 241 10.23 -4.08 -14.66
C ASN A 241 11.27 -4.72 -15.58
N ALA A 242 11.44 -4.19 -16.81
CA ALA A 242 12.41 -4.73 -17.74
C ALA A 242 13.86 -4.46 -17.29
N VAL A 243 14.73 -5.47 -17.41
CA VAL A 243 16.18 -5.38 -17.21
C VAL A 243 16.92 -6.15 -18.30
N TRP A 244 18.08 -5.66 -18.71
CA TRP A 244 18.96 -6.35 -19.67
C TRP A 244 19.88 -7.30 -18.92
N THR A 245 20.16 -8.47 -19.48
CA THR A 245 21.26 -9.30 -18.99
C THR A 245 22.62 -8.65 -19.36
N ALA A 246 23.64 -8.88 -18.55
CA ALA A 246 24.94 -8.23 -18.73
C ALA A 246 25.62 -8.64 -20.05
N ASP A 247 25.36 -9.83 -20.56
CA ASP A 247 25.86 -10.33 -21.87
C ASP A 247 25.09 -9.74 -23.07
N GLY A 248 24.00 -8.99 -22.81
CA GLY A 248 23.18 -8.35 -23.85
C GLY A 248 22.36 -9.32 -24.71
N ARG A 249 22.19 -10.58 -24.27
CA ARG A 249 21.45 -11.60 -25.03
C ARG A 249 19.94 -11.64 -24.71
N TYR A 250 19.56 -11.24 -23.52
CA TYR A 250 18.18 -11.29 -23.06
C TYR A 250 17.69 -9.95 -22.50
N LEU A 251 16.41 -9.67 -22.73
CA LEU A 251 15.62 -8.73 -21.93
C LEU A 251 14.73 -9.54 -21.01
N VAL A 252 14.82 -9.28 -19.70
CA VAL A 252 14.05 -9.97 -18.66
C VAL A 252 13.04 -8.99 -18.09
N PHE A 253 11.79 -9.40 -17.96
CA PHE A 253 10.72 -8.53 -17.47
C PHE A 253 9.65 -9.33 -16.74
N THR A 254 8.75 -8.64 -16.03
CA THR A 254 7.60 -9.26 -15.39
C THR A 254 6.34 -9.05 -16.23
N SER A 255 5.45 -10.05 -16.27
CA SER A 255 4.14 -9.92 -16.88
C SER A 255 3.08 -10.70 -16.10
N THR A 256 1.85 -10.20 -16.16
CA THR A 256 0.68 -10.95 -15.68
C THR A 256 0.21 -11.91 -16.77
N GLU A 257 -0.12 -13.14 -16.38
CA GLU A 257 -0.71 -14.13 -17.27
C GLU A 257 -2.23 -13.90 -17.37
N GLY A 258 -2.66 -13.46 -18.54
CA GLY A 258 -4.06 -13.38 -18.88
C GLY A 258 -4.88 -12.33 -18.12
N PHE A 259 -6.15 -12.33 -18.43
CA PHE A 259 -7.15 -11.49 -17.79
C PHE A 259 -7.39 -12.02 -16.37
N SER A 260 -6.89 -11.36 -15.35
CA SER A 260 -7.33 -11.62 -13.99
C SER A 260 -8.77 -11.10 -13.86
N ASN A 261 -9.72 -11.97 -13.61
CA ASN A 261 -11.09 -11.58 -13.26
C ASN A 261 -11.17 -10.91 -11.87
N GLY A 262 -10.05 -10.86 -11.15
CA GLY A 262 -9.88 -10.08 -9.94
C GLY A 262 -9.43 -8.69 -10.32
N ILE A 263 -10.29 -7.73 -10.21
CA ILE A 263 -9.90 -6.33 -10.30
C ILE A 263 -8.84 -6.13 -9.23
N ALA A 264 -7.70 -5.59 -9.63
CA ALA A 264 -6.59 -5.29 -8.72
C ALA A 264 -7.05 -4.19 -7.77
N THR A 265 -7.70 -4.60 -6.71
CA THR A 265 -8.11 -3.71 -5.63
C THR A 265 -6.93 -3.48 -4.71
N GLN A 266 -6.90 -2.34 -4.05
CA GLN A 266 -5.95 -2.07 -2.97
C GLN A 266 -6.12 -3.08 -1.82
N GLY A 267 -5.49 -4.24 -1.95
CA GLY A 267 -5.54 -5.34 -0.97
C GLY A 267 -6.34 -6.56 -1.43
N GLY A 268 -6.74 -6.61 -2.71
CA GLY A 268 -7.46 -7.73 -3.29
C GLY A 268 -6.59 -8.88 -3.79
N ILE A 269 -7.20 -9.83 -4.39
CA ILE A 269 -6.65 -11.06 -4.95
C ILE A 269 -5.46 -10.72 -5.85
N GLY A 270 -4.26 -11.04 -5.40
CA GLY A 270 -3.01 -10.71 -6.10
C GLY A 270 -3.01 -11.27 -7.51
N THR A 271 -2.81 -10.41 -8.49
CA THR A 271 -2.46 -10.86 -9.83
C THR A 271 -1.12 -11.59 -9.74
N THR A 272 -1.07 -12.81 -10.23
CA THR A 272 0.20 -13.53 -10.35
C THR A 272 1.07 -12.80 -11.39
N MET A 273 2.26 -12.38 -10.99
CA MET A 273 3.24 -11.79 -11.89
C MET A 273 4.35 -12.81 -12.15
N ALA A 274 4.45 -13.27 -13.38
CA ALA A 274 5.45 -14.21 -13.80
C ALA A 274 6.70 -13.50 -14.34
N LEU A 275 7.85 -14.19 -14.27
CA LEU A 275 9.11 -13.76 -14.88
C LEU A 275 9.18 -14.25 -16.33
N TRP A 276 9.53 -13.34 -17.23
CA TRP A 276 9.70 -13.64 -18.65
C TRP A 276 11.11 -13.27 -19.13
N ALA A 277 11.68 -14.09 -19.97
CA ALA A 277 12.94 -13.83 -20.65
C ALA A 277 12.71 -13.79 -22.16
N LEU A 278 13.13 -12.69 -22.79
CA LEU A 278 13.04 -12.46 -24.23
C LEU A 278 14.45 -12.56 -24.84
N ALA A 279 14.69 -13.57 -25.65
CA ALA A 279 15.94 -13.66 -26.40
C ALA A 279 15.95 -12.62 -27.54
N LEU A 280 17.00 -11.79 -27.58
CA LEU A 280 17.10 -10.68 -28.54
C LEU A 280 17.52 -11.11 -29.93
N GLN A 281 18.16 -12.27 -30.03
CA GLN A 281 18.57 -12.87 -31.30
C GLN A 281 17.89 -14.22 -31.52
N ASP A 282 17.84 -14.69 -32.76
CA ASP A 282 17.38 -16.02 -33.06
C ASP A 282 18.19 -17.07 -32.31
N GLN A 283 17.50 -18.09 -31.83
CA GLN A 283 18.11 -19.22 -31.12
C GLN A 283 17.98 -20.47 -31.94
N ASP A 284 19.11 -21.11 -32.18
CA ASP A 284 19.16 -22.38 -32.95
C ASP A 284 18.49 -23.54 -32.18
N ARG A 285 18.35 -23.41 -30.85
CA ARG A 285 17.77 -24.42 -29.96
C ARG A 285 17.07 -23.76 -28.75
N ASP A 286 16.00 -24.41 -28.26
CA ASP A 286 15.37 -24.02 -27.01
C ASP A 286 16.35 -24.20 -25.82
N PRO A 287 16.72 -23.10 -25.10
CA PRO A 287 17.65 -23.19 -23.96
C PRO A 287 17.15 -24.06 -22.82
N MET A 288 15.83 -24.25 -22.72
CA MET A 288 15.19 -25.07 -21.68
C MET A 288 15.09 -26.55 -22.07
N ASN A 289 15.39 -26.91 -23.35
CA ASN A 289 15.39 -28.29 -23.77
C ASN A 289 16.64 -28.98 -23.23
N ARG A 290 16.46 -29.79 -22.21
CA ARG A 290 17.48 -30.55 -21.49
C ARG A 290 17.57 -31.99 -21.98
N ASP A 291 16.69 -32.39 -22.89
CA ASP A 291 16.67 -33.75 -23.43
C ASP A 291 17.87 -33.97 -24.35
N ILE A 292 18.55 -35.08 -24.13
CA ILE A 292 19.62 -35.55 -24.96
C ILE A 292 19.03 -36.63 -25.87
N ASP A 293 18.77 -36.27 -27.13
CA ASP A 293 18.05 -37.13 -28.06
C ASP A 293 18.90 -38.32 -28.58
N ASN A 294 20.23 -38.23 -28.45
CA ASN A 294 21.14 -39.29 -28.87
C ASN A 294 22.45 -39.26 -28.08
N GLU A 295 23.20 -40.37 -28.12
CA GLU A 295 24.47 -40.56 -27.44
C GLU A 295 25.55 -39.53 -27.84
N ALA A 296 25.56 -39.10 -29.08
CA ALA A 296 26.53 -38.10 -29.54
C ALA A 296 26.32 -36.75 -28.85
N GLN A 297 25.07 -36.37 -28.64
CA GLN A 297 24.71 -35.16 -27.85
C GLN A 297 25.08 -35.34 -26.37
N GLY A 298 24.91 -36.54 -25.80
CA GLY A 298 25.34 -36.86 -24.44
C GLY A 298 26.85 -36.69 -24.25
N LEU A 299 27.63 -37.25 -25.15
CA LEU A 299 29.08 -37.13 -25.14
C LEU A 299 29.57 -35.70 -25.37
N ALA A 300 28.89 -34.94 -26.25
CA ALA A 300 29.18 -33.52 -26.45
C ALA A 300 28.88 -32.68 -25.21
N ALA A 301 27.76 -32.93 -24.51
CA ALA A 301 27.40 -32.28 -23.27
C ALA A 301 28.39 -32.57 -22.13
N GLU A 302 28.86 -33.84 -22.00
CA GLU A 302 29.91 -34.18 -21.06
C GLU A 302 31.26 -33.54 -21.40
N ALA A 303 31.65 -33.47 -22.67
CA ALA A 303 32.87 -32.81 -23.09
C ALA A 303 32.83 -31.29 -22.77
N ALA A 304 31.70 -30.64 -23.03
CA ALA A 304 31.48 -29.23 -22.68
C ALA A 304 31.53 -28.99 -21.16
N ALA A 305 30.92 -29.87 -20.34
CA ALA A 305 30.97 -29.78 -18.89
C ALA A 305 32.41 -29.94 -18.34
N ARG A 306 33.20 -30.85 -18.90
CA ARG A 306 34.61 -31.03 -18.53
C ARG A 306 35.49 -29.83 -18.92
N GLN A 307 35.23 -29.16 -20.06
CA GLN A 307 35.91 -27.91 -20.47
C GLN A 307 35.52 -26.72 -19.55
N ALA A 308 34.28 -26.63 -19.13
CA ALA A 308 33.82 -25.61 -18.19
C ALA A 308 34.42 -25.80 -16.78
N GLY A 309 34.57 -27.04 -16.30
CA GLY A 309 35.19 -27.38 -15.01
C GLY A 309 36.72 -27.14 -14.93
N GLY A 310 37.41 -27.07 -16.08
CA GLY A 310 38.86 -26.86 -16.14
C GLY A 310 39.34 -25.39 -16.13
N ARG A 311 38.44 -24.43 -16.17
CA ARG A 311 38.76 -23.00 -16.15
C ARG A 311 38.73 -22.34 -14.75
N GLY A 312 38.86 -23.12 -13.71
CA GLY A 312 38.93 -22.64 -12.34
C GLY A 312 40.32 -22.28 -11.86
N GLN A 313 41.02 -21.32 -12.49
CA GLN A 313 42.13 -20.61 -11.86
C GLN A 313 42.02 -19.12 -12.18
N ALA A 314 41.99 -18.36 -11.08
CA ALA A 314 41.93 -16.93 -11.09
C ALA A 314 43.12 -16.29 -11.83
N GLY A 315 42.93 -15.99 -13.10
CA GLY A 315 43.68 -14.96 -13.77
C GLY A 315 42.97 -13.62 -13.47
N ALA A 316 43.76 -12.56 -13.18
CA ALA A 316 43.24 -11.22 -13.10
C ALA A 316 42.28 -10.95 -14.26
N ALA A 317 41.01 -10.63 -13.96
CA ALA A 317 39.98 -10.41 -14.95
C ALA A 317 40.42 -9.24 -15.87
N ALA A 318 40.78 -9.55 -17.08
CA ALA A 318 40.80 -8.57 -18.15
C ALA A 318 39.41 -7.98 -18.22
N ALA A 319 39.30 -6.66 -18.31
CA ALA A 319 38.02 -5.98 -18.44
C ALA A 319 37.23 -6.66 -19.57
N ALA A 320 36.10 -7.27 -19.23
CA ALA A 320 35.27 -7.94 -20.22
C ALA A 320 34.91 -6.92 -21.31
N ALA A 321 35.10 -7.30 -22.58
CA ALA A 321 34.73 -6.44 -23.70
C ALA A 321 33.22 -6.12 -23.58
N VAL A 322 32.86 -4.85 -23.76
CA VAL A 322 31.45 -4.41 -23.77
C VAL A 322 30.72 -5.23 -24.86
N PRO A 323 29.66 -5.98 -24.51
CA PRO A 323 28.93 -6.77 -25.49
C PRO A 323 28.22 -5.84 -26.50
N ASP A 324 28.24 -6.19 -27.78
CA ASP A 324 27.47 -5.49 -28.81
C ASP A 324 26.03 -6.07 -28.80
N VAL A 325 25.07 -5.28 -28.36
CA VAL A 325 23.67 -5.72 -28.26
C VAL A 325 23.03 -5.69 -29.66
N ARG A 326 22.70 -6.86 -30.16
CA ARG A 326 22.05 -7.04 -31.46
C ARG A 326 20.62 -7.50 -31.24
N ILE A 327 19.68 -6.82 -31.89
CA ILE A 327 18.26 -7.13 -31.79
C ILE A 327 17.76 -7.57 -33.16
N ASP A 328 17.36 -8.82 -33.22
CA ASP A 328 16.69 -9.34 -34.39
C ASP A 328 15.17 -9.11 -34.24
N TRP A 329 14.68 -8.12 -34.94
CA TRP A 329 13.27 -7.68 -34.82
C TRP A 329 12.29 -8.67 -35.49
N GLY A 330 12.76 -9.50 -36.40
CA GLY A 330 11.95 -10.53 -37.07
C GLY A 330 11.53 -11.59 -36.07
N GLY A 331 10.23 -11.68 -35.77
CA GLY A 331 9.71 -12.69 -34.84
C GLY A 331 10.10 -12.51 -33.37
N LEU A 332 10.58 -11.34 -32.97
CA LEU A 332 11.04 -11.03 -31.58
C LEU A 332 10.08 -11.52 -30.52
N ALA A 333 8.80 -11.17 -30.61
CA ALA A 333 7.80 -11.53 -29.63
C ALA A 333 7.64 -13.04 -29.40
N ARG A 334 7.95 -13.86 -30.38
CA ARG A 334 7.86 -15.34 -30.30
C ARG A 334 8.98 -15.94 -29.45
N ARG A 335 10.04 -15.20 -29.18
CA ARG A 335 11.20 -15.65 -28.40
C ARG A 335 11.04 -15.37 -26.91
N ALA A 336 9.94 -14.74 -26.51
CA ALA A 336 9.59 -14.58 -25.10
C ALA A 336 9.19 -15.93 -24.50
N ARG A 337 9.80 -16.31 -23.39
CA ARG A 337 9.48 -17.51 -22.63
C ARG A 337 9.36 -17.21 -21.15
N GLN A 338 8.45 -17.90 -20.49
CA GLN A 338 8.30 -17.81 -19.05
C GLN A 338 9.45 -18.55 -18.36
N VAL A 339 9.96 -17.95 -17.29
CA VAL A 339 10.98 -18.55 -16.42
C VAL A 339 10.32 -18.91 -15.11
N THR A 340 10.32 -20.20 -14.76
CA THR A 340 9.72 -20.68 -13.51
C THR A 340 10.56 -20.25 -12.32
N VAL A 341 9.93 -19.61 -11.35
CA VAL A 341 10.53 -19.16 -10.08
C VAL A 341 9.60 -19.48 -8.92
N PRO A 342 10.12 -19.63 -7.68
CA PRO A 342 9.28 -19.78 -6.51
C PRO A 342 8.43 -18.51 -6.27
N GLY A 343 7.20 -18.69 -5.81
CA GLY A 343 6.27 -17.60 -5.51
C GLY A 343 5.33 -17.27 -6.66
N THR A 344 4.29 -16.51 -6.36
CA THR A 344 3.22 -16.15 -7.30
C THR A 344 3.27 -14.70 -7.77
N THR A 345 4.06 -13.86 -7.09
CA THR A 345 4.20 -12.43 -7.42
C THR A 345 5.66 -12.05 -7.41
N ILE A 346 6.19 -11.70 -8.58
CA ILE A 346 7.56 -11.23 -8.75
C ILE A 346 7.58 -9.70 -8.57
N GLY A 347 8.49 -9.23 -7.71
CA GLY A 347 8.69 -7.81 -7.45
C GLY A 347 9.89 -7.23 -8.22
N ALA A 348 10.87 -6.79 -7.46
CA ALA A 348 12.07 -6.15 -7.96
C ALA A 348 12.96 -7.09 -8.78
N LEU A 349 13.57 -6.56 -9.85
CA LEU A 349 14.59 -7.24 -10.66
C LEU A 349 15.91 -6.47 -10.63
N ALA A 350 17.03 -7.18 -10.56
CA ALA A 350 18.38 -6.61 -10.71
C ALA A 350 19.27 -7.57 -11.53
N PRO A 351 19.88 -7.12 -12.62
CA PRO A 351 20.77 -7.98 -13.42
C PRO A 351 22.09 -8.22 -12.68
N ALA A 352 22.65 -9.41 -12.83
CA ALA A 352 24.02 -9.68 -12.40
C ALA A 352 24.99 -8.87 -13.27
N PRO A 353 26.20 -8.52 -12.77
CA PRO A 353 27.18 -7.76 -13.55
C PRO A 353 27.84 -8.57 -14.67
N GLU A 354 27.64 -9.87 -14.71
CA GLU A 354 28.17 -10.78 -15.73
C GLU A 354 27.12 -11.85 -16.10
N GLY A 355 27.14 -12.31 -17.35
CA GLY A 355 26.27 -13.38 -17.84
C GLY A 355 24.81 -13.01 -17.94
N HIS A 356 23.93 -13.98 -17.66
CA HIS A 356 22.47 -13.86 -17.85
C HIS A 356 21.65 -14.14 -16.59
N ALA A 357 22.27 -14.02 -15.41
CA ALA A 357 21.57 -14.15 -14.14
C ALA A 357 20.87 -12.84 -13.72
N VAL A 358 19.74 -12.98 -13.02
CA VAL A 358 18.93 -11.87 -12.49
C VAL A 358 18.53 -12.18 -11.04
N ALA A 359 18.74 -11.24 -10.13
CA ALA A 359 18.17 -11.32 -8.79
C ALA A 359 16.74 -10.77 -8.79
N LEU A 360 15.88 -11.37 -7.98
CA LEU A 360 14.48 -10.97 -7.84
C LEU A 360 13.94 -11.14 -6.43
N THR A 361 12.89 -10.41 -6.11
CA THR A 361 12.04 -10.69 -4.97
C THR A 361 10.79 -11.44 -5.41
N ALA A 362 10.37 -12.43 -4.63
CA ALA A 362 9.12 -13.15 -4.87
C ALA A 362 8.31 -13.25 -3.59
N SER A 363 6.98 -13.17 -3.70
CA SER A 363 6.05 -13.38 -2.59
C SER A 363 4.91 -14.28 -3.01
N ASN A 364 4.31 -14.99 -2.05
CA ASN A 364 3.02 -15.65 -2.26
C ASN A 364 1.93 -14.62 -2.01
N GLY A 365 1.08 -14.37 -3.02
CA GLY A 365 -0.02 -13.41 -2.93
C GLY A 365 -0.97 -13.77 -1.80
N GLY A 366 -0.76 -13.16 -0.64
CA GLY A 366 -1.60 -13.25 0.54
C GLY A 366 -1.65 -11.87 1.18
N GLY A 367 -2.88 -11.40 1.48
CA GLY A 367 -3.18 -10.04 1.92
C GLY A 367 -2.37 -9.57 3.12
N ARG A 368 -2.42 -8.26 3.37
CA ARG A 368 -1.82 -7.53 4.49
C ARG A 368 -1.97 -8.25 5.84
N GLY A 369 -0.99 -9.04 6.19
CA GLY A 369 -0.79 -9.66 7.49
C GLY A 369 0.67 -10.01 7.56
N GLY A 370 1.46 -9.13 8.19
CA GLY A 370 2.90 -9.33 8.36
C GLY A 370 3.18 -10.62 9.11
N GLY A 371 3.55 -11.64 8.38
CA GLY A 371 4.18 -12.85 8.87
C GLY A 371 5.18 -13.28 7.81
N ASN A 372 6.43 -13.47 8.19
CA ASN A 372 7.41 -14.21 7.40
C ASN A 372 6.89 -15.64 7.20
N ASP A 373 6.03 -15.83 6.20
CA ASP A 373 5.54 -17.15 5.90
C ASP A 373 6.69 -18.00 5.35
N ALA A 374 7.03 -19.00 6.12
CA ALA A 374 8.09 -19.97 5.85
C ALA A 374 7.86 -20.82 4.58
N ALA A 375 6.79 -20.56 3.83
CA ALA A 375 6.42 -21.31 2.63
C ALA A 375 6.38 -20.38 1.40
N GLY A 376 7.54 -20.15 0.75
CA GLY A 376 7.64 -19.74 -0.65
C GLY A 376 7.97 -18.28 -0.96
N GLY A 377 8.00 -17.33 -0.02
CA GLY A 377 8.46 -15.95 -0.26
C GLY A 377 9.96 -15.77 -0.02
N GLY A 378 10.60 -14.77 -0.67
CA GLY A 378 12.01 -14.50 -0.46
C GLY A 378 12.69 -13.80 -1.64
N MET A 379 14.01 -13.82 -1.57
CA MET A 379 14.86 -13.28 -2.61
C MET A 379 15.60 -14.43 -3.32
N PHE A 380 15.69 -14.36 -4.63
CA PHE A 380 16.25 -15.42 -5.46
C PHE A 380 17.17 -14.83 -6.53
N VAL A 381 18.18 -15.60 -6.95
CA VAL A 381 18.94 -15.37 -8.17
C VAL A 381 18.57 -16.45 -9.15
N VAL A 382 18.19 -16.05 -10.35
CA VAL A 382 17.76 -16.93 -11.43
C VAL A 382 18.67 -16.75 -12.61
N ASP A 383 19.25 -17.86 -13.07
CA ASP A 383 19.91 -17.91 -14.35
C ASP A 383 18.85 -18.10 -15.43
N VAL A 384 18.67 -17.08 -16.28
CA VAL A 384 17.54 -17.09 -17.23
C VAL A 384 17.73 -18.03 -18.40
N GLU A 385 18.95 -18.51 -18.68
CA GLU A 385 19.19 -19.49 -19.74
C GLU A 385 18.94 -20.92 -19.27
N SER A 386 19.53 -21.29 -18.12
CA SER A 386 19.39 -22.65 -17.56
C SER A 386 18.15 -22.85 -16.69
N GLY A 387 17.48 -21.78 -16.28
CA GLY A 387 16.35 -21.81 -15.33
C GLY A 387 16.77 -22.22 -13.91
N GLN A 388 18.07 -22.20 -13.57
CA GLN A 388 18.55 -22.51 -12.24
C GLN A 388 18.18 -21.40 -11.26
N VAL A 389 17.58 -21.76 -10.12
CA VAL A 389 17.15 -20.82 -9.08
C VAL A 389 17.96 -21.04 -7.81
N THR A 390 18.55 -19.97 -7.28
CA THR A 390 19.31 -19.98 -6.02
C THR A 390 18.65 -19.05 -5.03
N ARG A 391 18.34 -19.53 -3.83
CA ARG A 391 17.77 -18.69 -2.76
C ARG A 391 18.86 -17.81 -2.12
N VAL A 392 18.54 -16.52 -1.93
CA VAL A 392 19.44 -15.56 -1.25
C VAL A 392 19.23 -15.66 0.26
N PRO A 393 20.29 -15.68 1.08
CA PRO A 393 20.18 -15.62 2.52
C PRO A 393 19.38 -14.41 3.01
N PRO A 394 18.38 -14.58 3.90
CA PRO A 394 17.56 -13.48 4.40
C PRO A 394 18.32 -12.60 5.40
N ALA A 395 17.80 -11.40 5.64
CA ALA A 395 18.20 -10.59 6.79
C ALA A 395 17.86 -11.30 8.12
N PRO A 396 18.61 -11.07 9.21
CA PRO A 396 18.28 -11.61 10.54
C PRO A 396 16.89 -11.22 11.01
N ALA A 397 16.18 -12.11 11.72
CA ALA A 397 14.79 -11.92 12.13
C ALA A 397 14.56 -10.69 13.04
N ALA A 398 15.54 -10.28 13.84
CA ALA A 398 15.48 -9.08 14.68
C ALA A 398 15.47 -7.76 13.88
N ALA A 399 15.71 -7.78 12.57
CA ALA A 399 15.72 -6.57 11.72
C ALA A 399 14.30 -6.03 11.43
N ASN A 400 13.25 -6.73 11.83
CA ASN A 400 11.85 -6.35 11.58
C ASN A 400 11.16 -5.62 12.75
N GLU A 401 11.84 -5.43 13.88
CA GLU A 401 11.30 -4.73 15.05
C GLU A 401 11.72 -3.26 15.06
N GLY A 402 11.15 -2.45 14.19
CA GLY A 402 11.38 -1.03 14.27
C GLY A 402 10.70 -0.19 13.20
N ARG A 403 9.66 0.50 13.61
CA ARG A 403 8.77 1.42 12.87
C ARG A 403 7.79 0.71 11.93
N GLY A 404 6.54 0.78 12.30
CA GLY A 404 5.41 0.46 11.47
C GLY A 404 5.61 1.14 10.11
N GLY A 405 5.64 0.35 9.05
CA GLY A 405 5.84 0.82 7.70
C GLY A 405 4.71 1.77 7.33
N GLY A 406 4.91 3.05 7.57
CA GLY A 406 4.22 4.07 6.85
C GLY A 406 4.50 3.80 5.37
N GLY A 407 3.44 3.59 4.59
CA GLY A 407 3.56 3.36 3.16
C GLY A 407 4.36 4.50 2.54
N GLY A 408 5.63 4.25 2.28
CA GLY A 408 6.40 5.12 1.41
C GLY A 408 5.60 5.25 0.13
N GLY A 409 5.32 6.47 -0.31
CA GLY A 409 4.73 6.71 -1.61
C GLY A 409 5.49 5.86 -2.63
N PRO A 410 4.88 5.43 -3.72
CA PRO A 410 5.55 4.60 -4.69
C PRO A 410 6.88 5.24 -5.03
N ALA A 411 7.97 4.52 -4.76
CA ALA A 411 9.29 4.95 -5.22
C ALA A 411 9.13 5.26 -6.72
N PRO A 412 9.73 6.34 -7.24
CA PRO A 412 9.62 6.66 -8.66
C PRO A 412 9.92 5.39 -9.45
N ALA A 413 9.05 5.06 -10.40
CA ALA A 413 9.22 3.89 -11.24
C ALA A 413 10.62 3.93 -11.87
N GLY A 414 11.47 2.96 -11.54
CA GLY A 414 12.89 2.94 -11.93
C GLY A 414 13.90 3.30 -10.83
N ALA A 415 13.47 3.75 -9.64
CA ALA A 415 14.35 3.69 -8.47
C ALA A 415 14.64 2.21 -8.19
N GLY A 416 15.84 1.77 -8.54
CA GLY A 416 16.27 0.38 -8.47
C GLY A 416 15.85 -0.25 -7.16
N ALA A 417 15.28 -1.40 -7.25
CA ALA A 417 14.50 -2.07 -6.24
C ALA A 417 15.29 -2.51 -5.02
N GLY A 418 16.15 -1.70 -4.50
CA GLY A 418 16.89 -1.97 -3.28
C GLY A 418 17.72 -3.25 -3.30
N ILE A 419 18.05 -3.76 -4.50
CA ILE A 419 18.87 -4.96 -4.74
C ILE A 419 19.98 -4.58 -5.71
N VAL A 420 21.24 -4.85 -5.36
CA VAL A 420 22.40 -4.57 -6.21
C VAL A 420 23.45 -5.67 -6.02
N PHE A 421 23.93 -6.24 -7.12
CA PHE A 421 25.07 -7.15 -7.07
C PHE A 421 26.39 -6.41 -6.84
N ALA A 422 27.25 -6.98 -6.03
CA ALA A 422 28.65 -6.61 -6.06
C ALA A 422 29.29 -7.09 -7.38
N ARG A 423 30.36 -6.40 -7.82
CA ARG A 423 31.08 -6.74 -9.04
C ARG A 423 31.67 -8.16 -9.04
N ASP A 424 31.90 -8.73 -7.86
CA ASP A 424 32.42 -10.09 -7.69
C ASP A 424 31.39 -11.19 -7.97
N VAL A 425 30.14 -10.84 -8.29
CA VAL A 425 28.99 -11.75 -8.52
C VAL A 425 28.68 -12.69 -7.34
N ARG A 426 29.42 -12.56 -6.23
CA ARG A 426 29.34 -13.45 -5.05
C ARG A 426 28.60 -12.82 -3.88
N THR A 427 28.32 -11.53 -3.96
CA THR A 427 27.65 -10.79 -2.89
C THR A 427 26.49 -10.02 -3.48
N LEU A 428 25.32 -10.15 -2.85
CA LEU A 428 24.14 -9.38 -3.17
C LEU A 428 23.85 -8.41 -2.03
N TYR A 429 23.73 -7.13 -2.34
CA TYR A 429 23.34 -6.11 -1.38
C TYR A 429 21.85 -5.80 -1.54
N PHE A 430 21.15 -5.69 -0.41
CA PHE A 430 19.73 -5.38 -0.41
C PHE A 430 19.31 -4.64 0.85
N ARG A 431 18.22 -3.91 0.73
CA ARG A 431 17.58 -3.25 1.86
C ARG A 431 16.51 -4.15 2.48
N SER A 432 16.51 -4.27 3.81
CA SER A 432 15.46 -4.92 4.58
C SER A 432 15.12 -4.07 5.81
N GLY A 433 13.86 -3.68 5.98
CA GLY A 433 13.49 -2.66 6.94
C GLY A 433 14.25 -1.35 6.67
N ALA A 434 14.85 -0.77 7.70
CA ALA A 434 15.70 0.41 7.59
C ALA A 434 17.16 0.09 7.28
N GLY A 435 17.59 -1.18 7.24
CA GLY A 435 18.99 -1.58 7.14
C GLY A 435 19.43 -2.01 5.74
N LEU A 436 20.75 -1.88 5.47
CA LEU A 436 21.43 -2.43 4.31
C LEU A 436 22.12 -3.74 4.68
N TYR A 437 21.96 -4.77 3.87
CA TYR A 437 22.48 -6.12 4.12
C TYR A 437 23.30 -6.62 2.93
N ALA A 438 24.32 -7.42 3.23
CA ALA A 438 25.17 -8.13 2.28
C ALA A 438 24.98 -9.64 2.43
N ALA A 439 24.43 -10.29 1.43
CA ALA A 439 24.23 -11.73 1.40
C ALA A 439 25.28 -12.38 0.51
N PRO A 440 26.05 -13.34 1.03
CA PRO A 440 26.93 -14.15 0.21
C PRO A 440 26.09 -15.08 -0.68
N LEU A 441 26.42 -15.13 -1.99
CA LEU A 441 25.85 -16.09 -2.89
C LEU A 441 26.76 -17.32 -2.95
N ALA A 442 26.17 -18.52 -2.78
CA ALA A 442 26.94 -19.75 -2.95
C ALA A 442 27.56 -19.81 -4.36
N PRO A 443 28.82 -20.18 -4.53
CA PRO A 443 29.38 -20.41 -5.84
C PRO A 443 28.52 -21.47 -6.54
N ASN A 444 28.13 -21.21 -7.80
CA ASN A 444 27.45 -22.20 -8.63
C ASN A 444 28.38 -23.43 -8.78
N THR A 445 28.23 -24.38 -7.89
CA THR A 445 28.86 -25.70 -8.07
C THR A 445 27.99 -26.48 -9.03
N ASN A 446 28.26 -26.30 -10.33
CA ASN A 446 27.88 -27.26 -11.34
C ASN A 446 28.66 -28.57 -11.05
N THR A 447 28.33 -29.27 -10.01
CA THR A 447 28.69 -30.65 -9.81
C THR A 447 27.42 -31.48 -9.96
N ALA A 448 27.23 -32.02 -11.15
CA ALA A 448 26.46 -33.23 -11.33
C ALA A 448 27.06 -34.32 -10.43
N ALA A 449 26.66 -34.33 -9.15
CA ALA A 449 26.87 -35.44 -8.22
C ALA A 449 25.82 -36.47 -8.56
N GLY A 450 26.26 -37.51 -9.26
CA GLY A 450 25.45 -38.63 -9.66
C GLY A 450 24.70 -39.24 -8.48
N ALA A 451 23.45 -39.50 -8.71
CA ALA A 451 22.62 -40.38 -7.92
C ALA A 451 23.18 -41.80 -8.03
N ALA A 452 23.73 -42.30 -6.93
CA ALA A 452 23.92 -43.72 -6.72
C ALA A 452 23.53 -44.07 -5.30
N ALA A 453 22.34 -44.57 -5.12
CA ALA A 453 22.01 -45.59 -4.15
C ALA A 453 20.58 -46.07 -4.33
N GLY A 454 20.43 -47.29 -4.70
CA GLY A 454 19.17 -47.96 -4.98
C GLY A 454 18.37 -48.23 -3.72
N GLY A 455 17.09 -48.40 -3.93
CA GLY A 455 16.12 -48.87 -2.96
C GLY A 455 14.85 -49.30 -3.68
N ALA A 456 14.71 -50.59 -3.91
CA ALA A 456 13.56 -51.23 -4.53
C ALA A 456 12.28 -51.07 -3.68
N GLY A 457 11.18 -50.67 -4.27
CA GLY A 457 9.86 -50.67 -3.67
C GLY A 457 8.76 -50.69 -4.76
N ARG A 458 8.08 -51.81 -4.85
CA ARG A 458 7.02 -52.14 -5.82
C ARG A 458 5.74 -51.33 -5.70
N GLY A 459 5.15 -50.97 -6.80
CA GLY A 459 3.74 -51.24 -7.11
C GLY A 459 2.77 -50.04 -6.97
N GLY A 460 2.11 -49.70 -8.08
CA GLY A 460 0.86 -48.90 -8.08
C GLY A 460 0.58 -48.21 -9.42
N ARG A 461 -0.38 -48.76 -10.16
CA ARG A 461 -0.90 -48.32 -11.47
C ARG A 461 -1.65 -46.99 -11.39
N GLY A 462 -1.50 -46.15 -12.38
CA GLY A 462 -2.61 -45.47 -13.06
C GLY A 462 -2.75 -43.96 -12.83
N GLY A 463 -2.56 -43.19 -13.86
CA GLY A 463 -3.03 -41.79 -13.95
C GLY A 463 -2.17 -40.96 -14.91
N ARG A 464 -2.66 -40.72 -16.11
CA ARG A 464 -2.07 -39.76 -17.06
C ARG A 464 -2.30 -38.36 -16.53
N GLY A 465 -1.24 -37.65 -16.17
CA GLY A 465 -1.23 -36.24 -15.88
C GLY A 465 0.09 -35.66 -16.37
N ALA A 466 0.05 -34.50 -16.98
CA ALA A 466 1.20 -33.82 -17.55
C ALA A 466 2.35 -33.70 -16.54
N ALA A 467 3.56 -34.00 -16.97
CA ALA A 467 4.75 -33.92 -16.15
C ALA A 467 5.07 -32.46 -15.82
N SER A 468 4.74 -32.06 -14.59
CA SER A 468 5.35 -30.91 -13.95
C SER A 468 6.79 -31.32 -13.58
N ALA A 469 7.78 -30.62 -14.12
CA ALA A 469 9.17 -30.78 -13.71
C ALA A 469 9.28 -30.54 -12.20
N GLU A 470 9.74 -31.54 -11.45
CA GLU A 470 10.03 -31.36 -10.00
C GLU A 470 11.11 -30.29 -9.86
N VAL A 471 10.70 -29.15 -9.35
CA VAL A 471 11.60 -28.13 -8.84
C VAL A 471 12.30 -28.76 -7.64
N ALA A 472 13.61 -28.93 -7.71
CA ALA A 472 14.41 -29.38 -6.58
C ALA A 472 14.08 -28.52 -5.37
N ASP A 473 13.83 -29.17 -4.25
CA ASP A 473 13.30 -28.56 -3.00
C ASP A 473 14.16 -27.37 -2.54
N ALA A 474 13.78 -26.17 -3.00
CA ALA A 474 14.37 -24.90 -2.55
C ALA A 474 13.86 -24.47 -1.16
N SER A 475 13.12 -25.37 -0.48
CA SER A 475 12.50 -25.10 0.83
C SER A 475 13.45 -25.28 2.02
N ALA A 476 14.67 -25.80 1.81
CA ALA A 476 15.68 -25.86 2.86
C ALA A 476 16.07 -24.45 3.30
N ALA A 477 15.84 -24.10 4.56
CA ALA A 477 16.25 -22.83 5.12
C ALA A 477 17.75 -22.60 4.89
N PRO A 478 18.18 -21.41 4.41
CA PRO A 478 19.60 -21.14 4.22
C PRO A 478 20.35 -21.23 5.54
N ALA A 479 21.48 -21.94 5.55
CA ALA A 479 22.31 -22.15 6.75
C ALA A 479 22.99 -20.85 7.25
N ALA A 480 22.93 -19.76 6.47
CA ALA A 480 23.51 -18.46 6.81
C ALA A 480 22.49 -17.33 6.65
N THR A 481 22.61 -16.29 7.47
CA THR A 481 21.89 -15.01 7.31
C THR A 481 22.77 -13.97 6.64
N ALA A 482 22.15 -12.99 5.98
CA ALA A 482 22.88 -11.85 5.43
C ALA A 482 23.51 -11.00 6.55
N ARG A 483 24.71 -10.47 6.29
CA ARG A 483 25.42 -9.57 7.20
C ARG A 483 24.89 -8.14 7.02
N GLN A 484 24.58 -7.46 8.12
CA GLN A 484 24.26 -6.02 8.06
C GLN A 484 25.52 -5.20 7.77
N VAL A 485 25.39 -4.24 6.87
CA VAL A 485 26.40 -3.18 6.68
C VAL A 485 26.14 -2.13 7.75
N THR A 486 27.08 -1.98 8.66
CA THR A 486 26.90 -1.12 9.86
C THR A 486 27.62 0.22 9.70
N TYR A 487 26.96 1.25 10.14
CA TYR A 487 27.54 2.60 10.28
C TYR A 487 26.84 3.37 11.38
N THR A 488 27.48 4.37 11.91
CA THR A 488 26.90 5.34 12.86
C THR A 488 27.43 6.73 12.52
N VAL A 489 26.54 7.70 12.48
CA VAL A 489 26.88 9.11 12.25
C VAL A 489 26.03 9.99 13.16
N ASN A 490 26.63 11.03 13.71
CA ASN A 490 25.91 12.06 14.43
C ASN A 490 25.56 13.19 13.46
N LEU A 491 24.29 13.51 13.39
CA LEU A 491 23.74 14.60 12.59
C LEU A 491 23.33 15.74 13.52
N GLU A 492 23.87 16.91 13.28
CA GLU A 492 23.32 18.14 13.83
C GLU A 492 22.05 18.49 13.06
N VAL A 493 20.93 18.57 13.75
CA VAL A 493 19.59 18.84 13.20
C VAL A 493 19.17 20.24 13.64
N ASP A 494 19.03 21.14 12.68
CA ASP A 494 18.36 22.41 12.88
C ASP A 494 16.84 22.20 12.78
N ARG A 495 16.15 22.23 13.92
CA ARG A 495 14.71 21.96 14.03
C ARG A 495 13.88 22.97 13.23
N LYS A 496 14.28 24.24 13.22
CA LYS A 496 13.58 25.29 12.49
C LYS A 496 13.71 25.10 10.98
N ALA A 497 14.93 24.85 10.51
CA ALA A 497 15.18 24.52 9.10
C ALA A 497 14.44 23.25 8.67
N LEU A 498 14.40 22.21 9.52
CA LEU A 498 13.68 20.97 9.24
C LEU A 498 12.18 21.22 9.10
N ARG A 499 11.54 21.98 10.01
CA ARG A 499 10.09 22.30 9.94
C ARG A 499 9.77 23.09 8.67
N ALA A 500 10.59 24.09 8.33
CA ALA A 500 10.45 24.85 7.09
C ALA A 500 10.58 23.95 5.85
N GLN A 501 11.52 23.01 5.86
CA GLN A 501 11.71 22.04 4.78
C GLN A 501 10.50 21.11 4.63
N VAL A 502 9.98 20.55 5.74
CA VAL A 502 8.82 19.66 5.75
C VAL A 502 7.57 20.37 5.24
N PHE A 503 7.32 21.61 5.68
CA PHE A 503 6.21 22.45 5.17
C PHE A 503 6.31 22.65 3.66
N ASN A 504 7.48 23.09 3.17
CA ASN A 504 7.72 23.33 1.75
C ASN A 504 7.64 22.05 0.92
N GLU A 505 8.10 20.92 1.46
CA GLU A 505 7.94 19.60 0.84
C GLU A 505 6.46 19.24 0.71
N GLY A 506 5.67 19.37 1.78
CA GLY A 506 4.23 19.11 1.76
C GLY A 506 3.48 20.01 0.75
N TRP A 507 3.81 21.29 0.68
CA TRP A 507 3.26 22.21 -0.33
C TRP A 507 3.57 21.76 -1.76
N ARG A 508 4.84 21.37 -2.06
CA ARG A 508 5.26 20.88 -3.38
C ARG A 508 4.59 19.56 -3.75
N ILE A 509 4.48 18.64 -2.79
CA ILE A 509 3.80 17.36 -3.01
C ILE A 509 2.35 17.58 -3.44
N MET A 510 1.61 18.46 -2.75
CA MET A 510 0.26 18.81 -3.14
C MET A 510 0.22 19.49 -4.50
N LYS A 511 1.07 20.48 -4.78
CA LYS A 511 1.17 21.13 -6.09
C LYS A 511 1.32 20.13 -7.24
N ASN A 512 2.15 19.10 -7.04
CA ASN A 512 2.53 18.17 -8.10
C ASN A 512 1.62 16.95 -8.23
N ARG A 513 0.89 16.60 -7.17
CA ARG A 513 0.14 15.33 -7.10
C ARG A 513 -1.36 15.46 -6.87
N PHE A 514 -1.85 16.65 -6.55
CA PHE A 514 -3.30 16.88 -6.47
C PHE A 514 -3.94 16.63 -7.83
N TYR A 515 -5.07 15.92 -7.87
CA TYR A 515 -5.68 15.43 -9.11
C TYR A 515 -6.16 16.54 -10.04
N ASP A 516 -6.56 17.68 -9.48
CA ASP A 516 -6.91 18.87 -10.26
C ASP A 516 -5.74 19.84 -10.34
N ALA A 517 -5.15 19.96 -11.52
CA ALA A 517 -4.02 20.88 -11.76
C ALA A 517 -4.36 22.37 -11.50
N LYS A 518 -5.67 22.71 -11.41
CA LYS A 518 -6.15 24.06 -11.05
C LYS A 518 -6.35 24.24 -9.54
N MET A 519 -5.98 23.23 -8.73
CA MET A 519 -6.06 23.25 -7.27
C MET A 519 -7.46 23.60 -6.74
N HIS A 520 -8.53 23.11 -7.39
CA HIS A 520 -9.92 23.51 -7.15
C HIS A 520 -10.16 25.04 -7.17
N GLY A 521 -9.33 25.76 -7.91
CA GLY A 521 -9.39 27.24 -8.03
C GLY A 521 -8.61 27.99 -6.97
N ALA A 522 -7.97 27.32 -6.02
CA ALA A 522 -7.11 27.96 -5.02
C ALA A 522 -5.82 28.51 -5.66
N ASN A 523 -5.44 29.75 -5.30
CA ASN A 523 -4.12 30.27 -5.61
C ASN A 523 -3.08 29.64 -4.68
N TRP A 524 -2.55 28.49 -5.08
CA TRP A 524 -1.70 27.65 -4.24
C TRP A 524 -0.39 28.31 -3.80
N ASN A 525 0.13 29.28 -4.57
CA ASN A 525 1.28 30.09 -4.16
C ASN A 525 0.90 31.09 -3.06
N ALA A 526 -0.23 31.80 -3.22
CA ALA A 526 -0.71 32.71 -2.18
C ALA A 526 -1.06 31.96 -0.88
N VAL A 527 -1.57 30.74 -0.97
CA VAL A 527 -1.80 29.90 0.22
C VAL A 527 -0.49 29.60 0.94
N ARG A 528 0.58 29.28 0.21
CA ARG A 528 1.90 29.11 0.83
C ARG A 528 2.37 30.37 1.55
N GLU A 529 2.32 31.51 0.85
CA GLU A 529 2.75 32.81 1.38
C GLU A 529 1.98 33.21 2.64
N MET A 530 0.73 32.78 2.79
CA MET A 530 -0.12 33.01 3.94
C MET A 530 0.38 32.25 5.18
N TYR A 531 0.79 31.00 5.03
CA TYR A 531 1.14 30.13 6.15
C TYR A 531 2.65 30.09 6.46
N GLU A 532 3.53 30.38 5.49
CA GLU A 532 4.97 30.32 5.67
C GLU A 532 5.49 31.20 6.83
N PRO A 533 4.98 32.43 7.07
CA PRO A 533 5.42 33.25 8.20
C PRO A 533 5.11 32.65 9.58
N LEU A 534 4.12 31.78 9.69
CA LEU A 534 3.75 31.15 10.95
C LEU A 534 4.79 30.12 11.43
N LEU A 535 5.63 29.63 10.52
CA LEU A 535 6.69 28.66 10.83
C LEU A 535 7.74 29.22 11.81
N GLU A 536 7.86 30.53 11.87
CA GLU A 536 8.83 31.22 12.76
C GLU A 536 8.57 30.91 14.24
N ASN A 537 7.31 30.69 14.60
CA ASN A 537 6.86 30.56 15.99
C ASN A 537 6.50 29.12 16.39
N LEU A 538 6.79 28.13 15.53
CA LEU A 538 6.48 26.74 15.83
C LEU A 538 7.43 26.15 16.88
N VAL A 539 6.85 25.45 17.83
CA VAL A 539 7.58 24.76 18.90
C VAL A 539 7.71 23.26 18.63
N ASP A 540 6.67 22.61 18.09
CA ASP A 540 6.66 21.17 17.90
C ASP A 540 6.07 20.75 16.53
N GLU A 541 6.08 19.45 16.27
CA GLU A 541 5.60 18.83 15.03
C GLU A 541 4.07 18.82 14.94
N ASP A 542 3.34 18.79 16.06
CA ASP A 542 1.86 18.80 16.05
C ASP A 542 1.34 20.17 15.59
N GLU A 543 2.01 21.25 15.99
CA GLU A 543 1.73 22.60 15.48
C GLU A 543 2.02 22.70 13.98
N LEU A 544 3.16 22.15 13.51
CA LEU A 544 3.48 22.08 12.08
C LEU A 544 2.41 21.34 11.30
N HIS A 545 1.97 20.17 11.79
CA HIS A 545 0.91 19.39 11.15
C HIS A 545 -0.42 20.17 11.10
N THR A 546 -0.74 20.91 12.15
CA THR A 546 -1.93 21.76 12.19
C THR A 546 -1.89 22.83 11.10
N ILE A 547 -0.79 23.56 10.98
CA ILE A 547 -0.60 24.57 9.92
C ILE A 547 -0.67 23.93 8.53
N MET A 548 -0.02 22.77 8.34
CA MET A 548 -0.06 22.07 7.07
C MET A 548 -1.48 21.57 6.72
N MET A 549 -2.26 21.09 7.70
CA MET A 549 -3.64 20.68 7.48
C MET A 549 -4.53 21.88 7.12
N MET A 550 -4.32 23.04 7.75
CA MET A 550 -5.06 24.27 7.38
C MET A 550 -4.69 24.74 5.97
N MET A 551 -3.41 24.73 5.61
CA MET A 551 -2.94 25.00 4.25
C MET A 551 -3.63 24.09 3.23
N ILE A 552 -3.65 22.79 3.48
CA ILE A 552 -4.26 21.80 2.59
C ILE A 552 -5.79 21.98 2.53
N GLY A 553 -6.41 22.44 3.59
CA GLY A 553 -7.85 22.71 3.67
C GLY A 553 -8.35 23.67 2.58
N HIS A 554 -7.51 24.60 2.09
CA HIS A 554 -7.84 25.49 0.96
C HIS A 554 -8.15 24.75 -0.35
N LEU A 555 -7.75 23.49 -0.48
CA LEU A 555 -8.11 22.66 -1.63
C LEU A 555 -9.58 22.23 -1.62
N ASN A 556 -10.30 22.38 -0.51
CA ASN A 556 -11.69 21.92 -0.36
C ASN A 556 -11.86 20.48 -0.88
N ALA A 557 -11.00 19.60 -0.41
CA ALA A 557 -10.94 18.21 -0.87
C ALA A 557 -10.88 17.24 0.30
N SER A 558 -11.56 16.12 0.14
CA SER A 558 -11.47 14.99 1.05
C SER A 558 -10.14 14.22 0.87
N HIS A 559 -9.93 13.18 1.68
CA HIS A 559 -8.76 12.30 1.60
C HIS A 559 -7.41 13.03 1.73
N THR A 560 -7.41 14.19 2.37
CA THR A 560 -6.25 15.00 2.73
C THR A 560 -5.85 14.75 4.19
N GLY A 561 -4.67 15.20 4.57
CA GLY A 561 -4.22 15.20 5.96
C GLY A 561 -2.71 14.97 6.10
N VAL A 562 -2.18 15.34 7.26
CA VAL A 562 -0.82 15.07 7.70
C VAL A 562 -0.89 14.33 9.03
N SER A 563 -0.08 13.31 9.21
CA SER A 563 -0.10 12.50 10.44
C SER A 563 1.20 11.73 10.62
N GLY A 564 1.46 11.25 11.85
CA GLY A 564 2.66 10.51 12.18
C GLY A 564 3.84 11.43 12.52
N GLY A 565 5.04 10.92 12.42
CA GLY A 565 6.25 11.57 12.93
C GLY A 565 6.64 11.04 14.30
N PRO A 566 7.73 11.53 14.89
CA PRO A 566 8.15 11.15 16.23
C PRO A 566 7.09 11.63 17.23
N ASN A 567 6.31 10.71 17.78
CA ASN A 567 5.41 11.02 18.89
C ASN A 567 6.00 10.43 20.18
N PRO A 568 6.61 11.24 21.04
CA PRO A 568 7.14 10.76 22.30
C PRO A 568 6.06 10.43 23.33
N MET A 569 4.79 10.73 23.05
CA MET A 569 3.72 10.60 24.03
C MET A 569 3.00 9.25 24.02
N GLN A 570 3.34 8.49 25.02
CA GLN A 570 2.47 7.72 25.93
C GLN A 570 1.87 6.44 25.39
N ALA A 571 2.25 5.35 26.06
CA ALA A 571 1.36 4.21 26.18
C ALA A 571 -0.02 4.67 26.72
N ALA A 572 -0.98 4.85 25.81
CA ALA A 572 -2.35 5.15 26.21
C ALA A 572 -2.85 4.05 27.14
N VAL A 573 -3.54 4.45 28.20
CA VAL A 573 -4.17 3.52 29.13
C VAL A 573 -5.08 2.59 28.34
N GLN A 574 -4.80 1.29 28.39
CA GLN A 574 -5.50 0.26 27.64
C GLN A 574 -6.70 -0.23 28.45
N THR A 575 -7.93 0.17 28.03
CA THR A 575 -9.15 -0.39 28.59
C THR A 575 -9.39 -1.81 28.07
N ARG A 576 -9.79 -2.71 28.95
CA ARG A 576 -10.14 -4.09 28.66
C ARG A 576 -11.62 -4.34 28.94
N TYR A 577 -12.23 -5.23 28.17
CA TYR A 577 -13.69 -5.42 28.17
C TYR A 577 -14.06 -6.86 28.52
N PRO A 578 -14.91 -7.08 29.52
CA PRO A 578 -15.28 -8.43 29.97
C PRO A 578 -16.27 -9.13 29.03
N GLY A 579 -16.83 -8.44 28.04
CA GLY A 579 -17.78 -8.99 27.07
C GLY A 579 -19.25 -8.94 27.51
N PHE A 580 -19.56 -8.08 28.48
CA PHE A 580 -20.93 -7.76 28.89
C PHE A 580 -21.07 -6.30 29.27
N ASP A 581 -22.31 -5.79 29.22
CA ASP A 581 -22.67 -4.43 29.64
C ASP A 581 -23.15 -4.43 31.09
N LEU A 582 -22.84 -3.36 31.82
CA LEU A 582 -23.32 -3.10 33.18
C LEU A 582 -24.42 -2.03 33.17
N VAL A 583 -25.54 -2.30 33.85
CA VAL A 583 -26.66 -1.39 33.99
C VAL A 583 -26.87 -1.12 35.47
N ALA A 584 -26.95 0.16 35.84
CA ALA A 584 -27.26 0.56 37.23
C ALA A 584 -28.65 0.07 37.68
N ASP A 585 -28.73 -0.46 38.92
CA ASP A 585 -29.98 -0.91 39.51
C ASP A 585 -30.32 -0.10 40.77
N ALA A 586 -31.60 0.00 41.10
CA ALA A 586 -32.10 0.73 42.28
C ALA A 586 -31.59 0.18 43.63
N SER A 587 -31.09 -1.05 43.63
CA SER A 587 -30.44 -1.65 44.80
C SER A 587 -29.08 -1.05 45.16
N GLY A 588 -28.54 -0.18 44.32
CA GLY A 588 -27.21 0.38 44.45
C GLY A 588 -26.07 -0.50 43.89
N TYR A 589 -26.39 -1.64 43.25
CA TYR A 589 -25.45 -2.48 42.52
C TYR A 589 -25.65 -2.40 41.01
N TYR A 590 -24.66 -2.85 40.24
CA TYR A 590 -24.79 -3.01 38.79
C TYR A 590 -25.30 -4.41 38.44
N LYS A 591 -26.15 -4.47 37.41
CA LYS A 591 -26.58 -5.73 36.78
C LYS A 591 -25.89 -5.95 35.44
N VAL A 592 -25.73 -7.19 35.08
CA VAL A 592 -25.41 -7.58 33.69
C VAL A 592 -26.60 -7.24 32.81
N GLY A 593 -26.46 -6.27 31.94
CA GLY A 593 -27.53 -5.85 31.03
C GLY A 593 -27.57 -6.69 29.78
N HIS A 594 -26.41 -7.03 29.20
CA HIS A 594 -26.25 -7.80 28.00
C HIS A 594 -24.93 -8.55 27.99
N ILE A 595 -24.92 -9.77 27.45
CA ILE A 595 -23.70 -10.55 27.19
C ILE A 595 -23.51 -10.60 25.68
N TYR A 596 -22.32 -10.18 25.20
CA TYR A 596 -22.01 -10.17 23.78
C TYR A 596 -21.71 -11.58 23.28
N LYS A 597 -22.49 -12.03 22.28
CA LYS A 597 -22.35 -13.33 21.62
C LYS A 597 -20.92 -13.54 21.12
N ASN A 598 -20.35 -14.73 21.34
CA ASN A 598 -18.96 -15.07 21.07
C ASN A 598 -17.91 -14.18 21.78
N GLY A 599 -18.33 -13.40 22.76
CA GLY A 599 -17.47 -12.57 23.57
C GLY A 599 -16.82 -13.32 24.76
N PRO A 600 -15.93 -12.64 25.51
CA PRO A 600 -15.21 -13.24 26.65
C PRO A 600 -16.10 -13.88 27.71
N ALA A 601 -17.31 -13.36 27.93
CA ALA A 601 -18.27 -13.87 28.93
C ALA A 601 -19.25 -14.90 28.37
N ASP A 602 -19.33 -15.10 27.05
CA ASP A 602 -20.30 -15.96 26.36
C ASP A 602 -19.75 -17.40 26.21
N HIS A 603 -19.60 -18.09 27.35
CA HIS A 603 -19.18 -19.49 27.39
C HIS A 603 -20.03 -20.29 28.38
N ASP A 604 -20.41 -21.49 28.00
CA ASP A 604 -21.26 -22.38 28.79
C ASP A 604 -20.72 -22.71 30.20
N TYR A 605 -19.40 -22.60 30.37
CA TYR A 605 -18.75 -22.85 31.66
C TYR A 605 -18.78 -21.66 32.62
N PHE A 606 -19.19 -20.46 32.16
CA PHE A 606 -19.40 -19.30 33.02
C PHE A 606 -20.83 -19.27 33.54
N LYS A 607 -20.97 -19.21 34.86
CA LYS A 607 -22.28 -19.02 35.48
C LYS A 607 -22.59 -17.54 35.60
N ILE A 608 -22.89 -16.90 34.48
CA ILE A 608 -23.26 -15.48 34.37
C ILE A 608 -24.33 -15.32 33.28
N LYS A 609 -25.36 -14.52 33.57
CA LYS A 609 -26.46 -14.25 32.63
C LYS A 609 -26.97 -12.82 32.77
N PRO A 610 -27.66 -12.27 31.79
CA PRO A 610 -28.36 -11.01 31.92
C PRO A 610 -29.32 -11.01 33.16
N GLY A 611 -29.25 -9.93 33.93
CA GLY A 611 -29.99 -9.78 35.19
C GLY A 611 -29.23 -10.12 36.46
N ASP A 612 -28.10 -10.87 36.36
CA ASP A 612 -27.24 -11.14 37.51
C ASP A 612 -26.55 -9.85 37.99
N PHE A 613 -26.30 -9.75 39.29
CA PHE A 613 -25.61 -8.61 39.90
C PHE A 613 -24.10 -8.82 39.95
N ILE A 614 -23.35 -7.78 39.67
CA ILE A 614 -21.89 -7.75 39.90
C ILE A 614 -21.66 -7.09 41.28
N VAL A 615 -21.27 -7.92 42.25
CA VAL A 615 -21.07 -7.48 43.63
C VAL A 615 -19.70 -6.87 43.83
N SER A 616 -18.66 -7.48 43.22
CA SER A 616 -17.29 -6.95 43.22
C SER A 616 -16.52 -7.27 41.96
N ILE A 617 -15.45 -6.49 41.70
CA ILE A 617 -14.43 -6.69 40.67
C ILE A 617 -13.08 -6.74 41.38
N ASP A 618 -12.31 -7.84 41.23
CA ASP A 618 -10.98 -8.00 41.82
C ASP A 618 -10.97 -7.58 43.33
N ASP A 619 -11.86 -8.13 44.13
CA ASP A 619 -12.08 -7.84 45.56
C ASP A 619 -12.58 -6.43 45.94
N HIS A 620 -12.80 -5.57 44.97
CA HIS A 620 -13.40 -4.26 45.18
C HIS A 620 -14.92 -4.34 45.07
N GLU A 621 -15.65 -4.07 46.17
CA GLU A 621 -17.10 -4.00 46.12
C GLU A 621 -17.51 -2.91 45.10
N LEU A 622 -18.43 -3.24 44.20
CA LEU A 622 -18.89 -2.35 43.14
C LEU A 622 -20.29 -1.78 43.42
N LYS A 623 -20.40 -0.47 43.53
CA LYS A 623 -21.66 0.25 43.70
C LYS A 623 -21.95 1.15 42.51
N THR A 624 -23.21 1.50 42.28
CA THR A 624 -23.61 2.39 41.20
C THR A 624 -23.08 3.83 41.34
N SER A 625 -22.52 4.20 42.48
CA SER A 625 -21.76 5.44 42.68
C SER A 625 -20.31 5.36 42.16
N ASP A 626 -19.82 4.19 41.86
CA ASP A 626 -18.43 3.98 41.50
C ASP A 626 -18.22 4.08 39.97
N ASN A 627 -17.09 4.67 39.57
CA ASN A 627 -16.63 4.59 38.18
C ASN A 627 -15.92 3.25 37.96
N TYR A 628 -16.65 2.24 37.52
CA TYR A 628 -16.10 0.89 37.29
C TYR A 628 -15.07 0.81 36.15
N TRP A 629 -15.01 1.77 35.25
CA TRP A 629 -14.05 1.79 34.14
C TRP A 629 -12.60 1.79 34.65
N ARG A 630 -12.30 2.37 35.81
CA ARG A 630 -10.97 2.39 36.39
C ARG A 630 -10.43 0.99 36.70
N TYR A 631 -11.30 -0.01 36.93
CA TYR A 631 -10.90 -1.40 37.17
C TYR A 631 -10.62 -2.17 35.86
N PHE A 632 -11.03 -1.64 34.71
CA PHE A 632 -10.84 -2.27 33.41
C PHE A 632 -9.55 -1.84 32.68
N THR A 633 -8.60 -1.22 33.39
CA THR A 633 -7.32 -0.72 32.84
C THR A 633 -6.16 -1.58 33.31
N ILE A 634 -6.17 -2.86 32.98
CA ILE A 634 -5.15 -3.83 33.38
C ILE A 634 -4.29 -4.24 32.19
N ALA A 635 -3.12 -4.86 32.47
CA ALA A 635 -2.24 -5.40 31.45
C ALA A 635 -2.91 -6.54 30.66
N ALA A 636 -2.51 -6.71 29.40
CA ALA A 636 -3.01 -7.79 28.57
C ALA A 636 -2.70 -9.17 29.22
N GLY A 637 -3.68 -10.06 29.16
CA GLY A 637 -3.55 -11.41 29.68
C GLY A 637 -3.96 -11.61 31.14
N ASN A 638 -4.19 -10.53 31.89
CA ASN A 638 -4.76 -10.66 33.23
C ASN A 638 -6.25 -11.03 33.13
N LYS A 639 -6.76 -11.72 34.17
CA LYS A 639 -8.16 -12.02 34.31
C LYS A 639 -8.81 -11.02 35.25
N PHE A 640 -10.08 -10.70 34.98
CA PHE A 640 -10.96 -10.06 35.95
C PHE A 640 -11.67 -11.12 36.78
N HIS A 641 -11.73 -10.95 38.08
CA HIS A 641 -12.52 -11.75 38.99
C HIS A 641 -13.80 -11.01 39.38
N PHE A 642 -14.92 -11.51 38.89
CA PHE A 642 -16.24 -10.95 39.21
C PHE A 642 -16.93 -11.81 40.26
N LEU A 643 -17.31 -11.19 41.37
CA LEU A 643 -18.22 -11.82 42.31
C LEU A 643 -19.66 -11.56 41.84
N VAL A 644 -20.31 -12.61 41.36
CA VAL A 644 -21.62 -12.56 40.71
C VAL A 644 -22.69 -13.12 41.61
N ASN A 645 -23.91 -12.57 41.60
CA ASN A 645 -25.02 -13.12 42.36
C ASN A 645 -26.35 -12.90 41.60
N ASP A 646 -27.35 -13.73 41.86
CA ASP A 646 -28.73 -13.55 41.35
C ASP A 646 -29.54 -12.49 42.16
N ARG A 647 -29.00 -12.00 43.28
CA ARG A 647 -29.57 -10.95 44.15
C ARG A 647 -28.48 -9.93 44.53
N PRO A 648 -28.86 -8.68 44.93
CA PRO A 648 -27.91 -7.61 45.26
C PRO A 648 -27.26 -7.84 46.65
N ALA A 649 -26.57 -8.92 46.86
CA ALA A 649 -25.97 -9.32 48.13
C ALA A 649 -24.69 -10.10 47.91
N ARG A 650 -23.75 -10.01 48.86
CA ARG A 650 -22.50 -10.78 48.84
C ARG A 650 -22.72 -12.26 49.27
N ASP A 651 -23.67 -12.47 50.15
CA ASP A 651 -24.01 -13.82 50.64
C ASP A 651 -24.63 -14.67 49.52
N GLY A 652 -24.02 -15.81 49.26
CA GLY A 652 -24.41 -16.72 48.15
C GLY A 652 -23.82 -16.36 46.81
N ALA A 653 -22.97 -15.34 46.71
CA ALA A 653 -22.28 -14.97 45.43
C ALA A 653 -21.20 -16.00 45.06
N TRP A 654 -20.89 -16.11 43.78
CA TRP A 654 -19.88 -16.99 43.22
C TRP A 654 -18.86 -16.23 42.36
N ASP A 655 -17.65 -16.73 42.24
CA ASP A 655 -16.59 -16.15 41.46
C ASP A 655 -16.68 -16.54 39.98
N VAL A 656 -16.48 -15.58 39.09
CA VAL A 656 -16.38 -15.77 37.64
C VAL A 656 -15.13 -15.05 37.13
N ALA A 657 -14.11 -15.82 36.71
CA ALA A 657 -12.85 -15.29 36.22
C ALA A 657 -12.82 -15.21 34.68
N ILE A 658 -12.82 -14.00 34.12
CA ILE A 658 -12.92 -13.74 32.67
C ILE A 658 -11.62 -13.11 32.17
N THR A 659 -11.06 -13.66 31.08
CA THR A 659 -9.99 -13.03 30.31
C THR A 659 -10.61 -11.98 29.39
N PRO A 660 -10.27 -10.68 29.56
CA PRO A 660 -10.97 -9.61 28.84
C PRO A 660 -10.53 -9.48 27.38
N ALA A 661 -11.38 -8.89 26.55
CA ALA A 661 -11.06 -8.49 25.20
C ALA A 661 -10.35 -7.13 25.15
N ALA A 662 -9.50 -6.93 24.16
CA ALA A 662 -8.96 -5.62 23.77
C ALA A 662 -10.03 -4.75 23.08
N GLY A 663 -9.84 -3.43 23.05
CA GLY A 663 -10.77 -2.49 22.44
C GLY A 663 -11.23 -2.86 21.02
N PRO A 664 -10.32 -3.16 20.07
CA PRO A 664 -10.72 -3.55 18.70
C PRO A 664 -11.61 -4.81 18.66
N ALA A 665 -11.26 -5.85 19.42
CA ALA A 665 -12.06 -7.07 19.49
C ALA A 665 -13.44 -6.84 20.10
N PHE A 666 -13.54 -5.94 21.10
CA PHE A 666 -14.83 -5.57 21.67
C PHE A 666 -15.69 -4.76 20.69
N ALA A 667 -15.08 -3.85 19.91
CA ALA A 667 -15.79 -3.13 18.86
C ALA A 667 -16.36 -4.08 17.78
N ASP A 668 -15.67 -5.18 17.48
CA ASP A 668 -16.18 -6.22 16.58
C ASP A 668 -17.43 -6.94 17.16
N LEU A 669 -17.45 -7.18 18.47
CA LEU A 669 -18.63 -7.74 19.13
C LEU A 669 -19.83 -6.79 19.10
N GLN A 670 -19.59 -5.49 19.35
CA GLN A 670 -20.62 -4.47 19.25
C GLN A 670 -21.16 -4.35 17.82
N TYR A 671 -20.29 -4.38 16.82
CA TYR A 671 -20.67 -4.40 15.41
C TYR A 671 -21.52 -5.62 15.07
N ALA A 672 -21.10 -6.82 15.47
CA ALA A 672 -21.87 -8.05 15.21
C ALA A 672 -23.27 -7.98 15.82
N ARG A 673 -23.40 -7.49 17.05
CA ARG A 673 -24.69 -7.24 17.69
C ARG A 673 -25.55 -6.28 16.88
N TRP A 674 -24.97 -5.16 16.44
CA TRP A 674 -25.68 -4.14 15.65
C TRP A 674 -26.23 -4.73 14.34
N VAL A 675 -25.45 -5.59 13.63
CA VAL A 675 -25.87 -6.28 12.40
C VAL A 675 -27.00 -7.27 12.71
N ASP A 676 -26.88 -8.06 13.78
CA ASP A 676 -27.91 -9.05 14.16
C ASP A 676 -29.25 -8.38 14.50
N GLU A 677 -29.24 -7.26 15.23
CA GLU A 677 -30.44 -6.48 15.54
C GLU A 677 -31.15 -6.00 14.26
N ARG A 678 -30.42 -5.51 13.23
CA ARG A 678 -30.99 -5.05 11.95
C ARG A 678 -31.52 -6.21 11.13
N ARG A 679 -30.81 -7.32 11.12
CA ARG A 679 -31.28 -8.56 10.49
C ARG A 679 -32.60 -9.02 11.11
N ASP A 680 -32.73 -8.94 12.42
CA ASP A 680 -33.96 -9.28 13.14
C ASP A 680 -35.13 -8.37 12.80
N ILE A 681 -34.89 -7.04 12.68
CA ILE A 681 -35.92 -6.10 12.23
C ILE A 681 -36.43 -6.48 10.84
N VAL A 682 -35.54 -6.71 9.86
CA VAL A 682 -35.91 -7.11 8.50
C VAL A 682 -36.68 -8.44 8.50
N THR A 683 -36.19 -9.42 9.26
CA THR A 683 -36.81 -10.76 9.36
C THR A 683 -38.22 -10.68 9.91
N LYS A 684 -38.42 -9.96 11.03
CA LYS A 684 -39.72 -9.76 11.67
C LYS A 684 -40.66 -8.99 10.76
N ALA A 685 -40.19 -7.88 10.18
CA ALA A 685 -41.02 -7.04 9.31
C ALA A 685 -41.42 -7.72 8.02
N SER A 686 -40.68 -8.73 7.52
CA SER A 686 -40.95 -9.43 6.27
C SER A 686 -41.46 -10.88 6.44
N ASN A 687 -41.72 -11.35 7.64
CA ASN A 687 -42.00 -12.76 7.94
C ASN A 687 -40.89 -13.68 7.39
N GLY A 688 -39.64 -13.24 7.39
CA GLY A 688 -38.49 -14.00 6.89
C GLY A 688 -38.34 -14.07 5.38
N GLU A 689 -39.18 -13.39 4.59
CA GLU A 689 -39.13 -13.40 3.12
C GLU A 689 -37.99 -12.54 2.53
N ILE A 690 -37.60 -11.46 3.23
CA ILE A 690 -36.54 -10.56 2.78
C ILE A 690 -35.27 -10.88 3.55
N GLY A 691 -34.14 -10.96 2.82
CA GLY A 691 -32.82 -11.13 3.37
C GLY A 691 -32.17 -9.80 3.76
N TYR A 692 -31.15 -9.86 4.62
CA TYR A 692 -30.36 -8.72 5.04
C TYR A 692 -28.88 -9.10 5.10
N LEU A 693 -28.03 -8.22 4.57
CA LEU A 693 -26.58 -8.28 4.76
C LEU A 693 -26.03 -6.86 4.96
N HIS A 694 -24.87 -6.77 5.63
CA HIS A 694 -24.17 -5.52 5.84
C HIS A 694 -22.74 -5.58 5.30
N ILE A 695 -22.33 -4.52 4.58
CA ILE A 695 -20.96 -4.35 4.06
C ILE A 695 -20.23 -3.36 4.96
N ARG A 696 -19.36 -3.87 5.83
CA ARG A 696 -18.68 -3.07 6.87
C ARG A 696 -17.66 -2.07 6.32
N ALA A 697 -16.86 -2.51 5.33
CA ALA A 697 -15.84 -1.73 4.64
C ALA A 697 -15.74 -2.23 3.20
N MET A 698 -15.05 -1.48 2.34
CA MET A 698 -14.79 -1.92 0.97
C MET A 698 -13.42 -2.60 0.86
N ASP A 699 -13.24 -3.70 1.61
CA ASP A 699 -12.00 -4.48 1.69
C ASP A 699 -12.20 -5.99 1.42
N ALA A 700 -11.11 -6.74 1.30
CA ALA A 700 -11.16 -8.17 1.00
C ALA A 700 -11.88 -9.02 2.07
N PRO A 701 -11.72 -8.80 3.39
CA PRO A 701 -12.53 -9.45 4.40
C PRO A 701 -14.03 -9.20 4.24
N SER A 702 -14.43 -7.96 3.96
CA SER A 702 -15.84 -7.59 3.73
C SER A 702 -16.40 -8.19 2.45
N LEU A 703 -15.61 -8.28 1.37
CA LEU A 703 -16.02 -9.00 0.15
C LEU A 703 -16.27 -10.48 0.42
N ARG A 704 -15.39 -11.12 1.18
CA ARG A 704 -15.58 -12.53 1.59
C ARG A 704 -16.85 -12.70 2.43
N GLN A 705 -17.07 -11.81 3.41
CA GLN A 705 -18.30 -11.84 4.24
C GLN A 705 -19.55 -11.61 3.39
N PHE A 706 -19.52 -10.65 2.46
CA PHE A 706 -20.59 -10.41 1.51
C PHE A 706 -20.95 -11.66 0.71
N GLN A 707 -19.95 -12.40 0.20
CA GLN A 707 -20.20 -13.65 -0.54
C GLN A 707 -20.88 -14.72 0.33
N LEU A 708 -20.47 -14.86 1.59
CA LEU A 708 -21.08 -15.79 2.55
C LEU A 708 -22.54 -15.39 2.87
N ASP A 709 -22.77 -14.11 3.14
CA ASP A 709 -24.09 -13.58 3.45
C ASP A 709 -25.03 -13.64 2.23
N LEU A 710 -24.51 -13.37 1.03
CA LEU A 710 -25.27 -13.51 -0.22
C LEU A 710 -25.70 -14.97 -0.43
N ALA A 711 -24.80 -15.92 -0.20
CA ALA A 711 -25.11 -17.35 -0.29
C ALA A 711 -26.19 -17.76 0.73
N ALA A 712 -26.13 -17.28 1.96
CA ALA A 712 -27.13 -17.54 3.01
C ALA A 712 -28.52 -16.95 2.67
N ASN A 713 -28.55 -15.85 1.90
CA ASN A 713 -29.80 -15.16 1.52
C ASN A 713 -30.36 -15.58 0.14
N ARG A 714 -29.73 -16.52 -0.59
CA ARG A 714 -30.10 -16.87 -1.98
C ARG A 714 -31.53 -17.34 -2.18
N THR A 715 -32.14 -17.92 -1.16
CA THR A 715 -33.52 -18.40 -1.19
C THR A 715 -34.54 -17.34 -0.77
N LYS A 716 -34.10 -16.15 -0.37
CA LYS A 716 -34.98 -15.04 -0.01
C LYS A 716 -35.60 -14.44 -1.26
N LYS A 717 -36.82 -13.88 -1.13
CA LYS A 717 -37.56 -13.25 -2.24
C LYS A 717 -36.97 -11.89 -2.63
N ALA A 718 -36.40 -11.15 -1.67
CA ALA A 718 -35.77 -9.86 -1.88
C ALA A 718 -34.60 -9.67 -0.91
N LEU A 719 -33.73 -8.66 -1.14
CA LEU A 719 -32.51 -8.46 -0.36
C LEU A 719 -32.31 -6.98 -0.01
N VAL A 720 -32.07 -6.72 1.27
CA VAL A 720 -31.51 -5.44 1.77
C VAL A 720 -30.00 -5.56 1.87
N ILE A 721 -29.30 -4.68 1.18
CA ILE A 721 -27.84 -4.52 1.21
C ILE A 721 -27.56 -3.23 1.97
N ASP A 722 -27.17 -3.35 3.23
CA ASP A 722 -26.86 -2.20 4.08
C ASP A 722 -25.36 -1.90 4.02
N GLN A 723 -25.00 -0.69 3.63
CA GLN A 723 -23.61 -0.19 3.64
C GLN A 723 -23.44 1.10 4.41
N ARG A 724 -24.36 1.40 5.32
CA ARG A 724 -24.27 2.56 6.20
C ARG A 724 -23.00 2.46 7.06
N PHE A 725 -22.40 3.60 7.34
CA PHE A 725 -21.14 3.73 8.13
C PHE A 725 -19.90 3.11 7.46
N ASN A 726 -19.97 2.77 6.17
CA ASN A 726 -18.84 2.22 5.41
C ASN A 726 -17.94 3.38 4.91
N GLY A 727 -16.71 3.43 5.39
CA GLY A 727 -15.73 4.48 5.06
C GLY A 727 -14.99 4.30 3.73
N GLY A 728 -15.37 3.29 2.91
CA GLY A 728 -14.77 3.04 1.59
C GLY A 728 -13.68 1.97 1.56
N GLY A 729 -12.92 1.97 0.50
CA GLY A 729 -11.86 0.99 0.16
C GLY A 729 -11.69 0.86 -1.34
N GLY A 730 -11.95 -0.32 -1.93
CA GLY A 730 -11.80 -0.57 -3.36
C GLY A 730 -12.33 -1.94 -3.81
N ILE A 731 -13.61 -2.25 -3.61
CA ILE A 731 -14.29 -3.50 -4.06
C ILE A 731 -15.65 -3.24 -4.73
N ASP A 732 -15.98 -1.99 -5.04
CA ASP A 732 -17.26 -1.64 -5.68
C ASP A 732 -17.50 -2.43 -6.97
N GLN A 733 -16.46 -2.60 -7.79
CA GLN A 733 -16.56 -3.29 -9.08
C GLN A 733 -16.84 -4.78 -8.91
N GLU A 734 -16.24 -5.46 -7.92
CA GLU A 734 -16.51 -6.84 -7.59
C GLU A 734 -17.96 -7.02 -7.11
N LEU A 735 -18.42 -6.16 -6.22
CA LEU A 735 -19.79 -6.17 -5.71
C LEU A 735 -20.80 -5.96 -6.84
N LEU A 736 -20.59 -4.92 -7.66
CA LEU A 736 -21.45 -4.61 -8.81
C LEU A 736 -21.40 -5.72 -9.86
N GLY A 737 -20.20 -6.27 -10.14
CA GLY A 737 -20.05 -7.41 -11.07
C GLY A 737 -20.83 -8.65 -10.64
N ILE A 738 -20.81 -8.97 -9.33
CA ILE A 738 -21.60 -10.07 -8.76
C ILE A 738 -23.10 -9.75 -8.86
N LEU A 739 -23.53 -8.56 -8.43
CA LEU A 739 -24.95 -8.20 -8.38
C LEU A 739 -25.58 -7.98 -9.76
N ALA A 740 -24.82 -7.56 -10.77
CA ALA A 740 -25.28 -7.37 -12.14
C ALA A 740 -25.48 -8.67 -12.91
N GLY A 741 -24.98 -9.80 -12.41
CA GLY A 741 -25.14 -11.10 -13.04
C GLY A 741 -26.62 -11.48 -13.16
N ARG A 742 -27.04 -11.81 -14.38
CA ARG A 742 -28.43 -12.21 -14.68
C ARG A 742 -28.54 -13.73 -14.87
N GLN A 743 -29.65 -14.31 -14.41
CA GLN A 743 -29.96 -15.71 -14.69
C GLN A 743 -30.23 -15.85 -16.19
N TYR A 744 -29.48 -16.72 -16.89
CA TYR A 744 -29.65 -17.02 -18.31
C TYR A 744 -29.90 -18.52 -18.56
N GLN A 745 -29.66 -19.37 -17.56
CA GLN A 745 -29.93 -20.80 -17.63
C GLN A 745 -30.04 -21.41 -16.24
N TYR A 746 -30.54 -22.61 -16.18
CA TYR A 746 -30.49 -23.49 -15.03
C TYR A 746 -30.12 -24.93 -15.47
N THR A 747 -29.62 -25.71 -14.52
CA THR A 747 -29.25 -27.11 -14.75
C THR A 747 -30.12 -28.02 -13.91
N ILE A 748 -30.45 -29.17 -14.49
CA ILE A 748 -31.17 -30.24 -13.81
C ILE A 748 -30.28 -31.48 -13.88
N GLY A 749 -29.91 -32.04 -12.73
CA GLY A 749 -29.18 -33.29 -12.65
C GLY A 749 -30.17 -34.49 -12.82
N ARG A 750 -29.66 -35.65 -13.27
CA ARG A 750 -30.49 -36.86 -13.44
C ARG A 750 -31.25 -37.23 -12.16
N ASP A 751 -30.54 -37.17 -11.02
CA ASP A 751 -31.07 -37.63 -9.73
C ASP A 751 -31.34 -36.42 -8.79
N ALA A 752 -31.31 -35.17 -9.32
CA ALA A 752 -31.57 -33.96 -8.57
C ALA A 752 -33.06 -33.61 -8.64
N GLY A 753 -33.72 -33.52 -7.49
CA GLY A 753 -35.11 -33.09 -7.37
C GLY A 753 -35.33 -31.58 -7.49
N PHE A 754 -34.30 -30.79 -7.90
CA PHE A 754 -34.37 -29.35 -8.01
C PHE A 754 -33.54 -28.80 -9.19
N GLN A 755 -33.87 -27.58 -9.61
CA GLN A 755 -33.13 -26.84 -10.62
C GLN A 755 -32.03 -25.99 -9.97
N GLN A 756 -30.84 -25.99 -10.55
CA GLN A 756 -29.73 -25.17 -10.10
C GLN A 756 -29.58 -23.94 -11.01
N PRO A 757 -29.77 -22.71 -10.49
CA PRO A 757 -29.60 -21.48 -11.28
C PRO A 757 -28.15 -21.25 -11.72
N ARG A 758 -27.98 -20.56 -12.86
CA ARG A 758 -26.68 -20.06 -13.33
C ARG A 758 -26.81 -18.68 -13.97
N PRO A 759 -25.95 -17.73 -13.68
CA PRO A 759 -24.92 -17.74 -12.64
C PRO A 759 -25.51 -17.79 -11.23
N GLN A 760 -24.67 -18.05 -10.22
CA GLN A 760 -25.13 -18.19 -8.83
C GLN A 760 -25.14 -16.83 -8.13
N ASN A 761 -26.06 -15.95 -8.51
CA ASN A 761 -26.26 -14.62 -7.95
C ASN A 761 -27.60 -14.51 -7.23
N PHE A 762 -27.94 -13.32 -6.77
CA PHE A 762 -29.27 -13.01 -6.26
C PHE A 762 -30.14 -12.46 -7.41
N TYR A 763 -31.36 -12.97 -7.57
CA TYR A 763 -32.22 -12.63 -8.70
C TYR A 763 -33.52 -11.93 -8.29
N GLY A 764 -33.74 -11.72 -6.99
CA GLY A 764 -34.86 -10.96 -6.46
C GLY A 764 -34.66 -9.45 -6.54
N PRO A 765 -35.65 -8.63 -6.19
CA PRO A 765 -35.47 -7.19 -5.97
C PRO A 765 -34.43 -6.93 -4.88
N MET A 766 -33.63 -5.88 -5.07
CA MET A 766 -32.60 -5.45 -4.13
C MET A 766 -32.74 -3.96 -3.80
N VAL A 767 -32.39 -3.60 -2.58
CA VAL A 767 -32.25 -2.23 -2.13
C VAL A 767 -30.89 -2.06 -1.49
N VAL A 768 -30.18 -0.99 -1.84
CA VAL A 768 -28.98 -0.55 -1.12
C VAL A 768 -29.35 0.53 -0.11
N MET A 769 -28.91 0.39 1.12
CA MET A 769 -29.02 1.42 2.15
C MET A 769 -27.71 2.17 2.35
N GLN A 770 -27.79 3.49 2.45
CA GLN A 770 -26.62 4.38 2.64
C GLN A 770 -26.93 5.47 3.67
N ASN A 771 -25.88 6.11 4.18
CA ASN A 771 -26.03 7.29 5.04
C ASN A 771 -24.88 8.29 4.81
N GLU A 772 -24.90 9.41 5.51
CA GLU A 772 -23.94 10.51 5.46
C GLU A 772 -22.50 10.12 5.86
N ARG A 773 -22.30 8.91 6.38
CA ARG A 773 -20.99 8.34 6.71
C ARG A 773 -20.50 7.30 5.69
N SER A 774 -21.31 7.02 4.67
CA SER A 774 -20.85 6.26 3.51
C SER A 774 -19.92 7.14 2.68
N ALA A 775 -18.65 6.75 2.56
CA ALA A 775 -17.60 7.57 1.95
C ALA A 775 -16.78 6.80 0.91
N SER A 776 -16.16 7.51 -0.02
CA SER A 776 -15.20 6.97 -0.98
C SER A 776 -15.81 5.86 -1.84
N ASP A 777 -15.20 4.66 -1.87
CA ASP A 777 -15.73 3.50 -2.61
C ASP A 777 -17.17 3.11 -2.19
N ALA A 778 -17.56 3.40 -0.95
CA ALA A 778 -18.94 3.25 -0.48
C ALA A 778 -19.90 4.33 -1.00
N GLU A 779 -19.44 5.26 -1.81
CA GLU A 779 -20.24 6.18 -2.64
C GLU A 779 -20.27 5.72 -4.10
N MET A 780 -19.14 5.18 -4.59
CA MET A 780 -19.04 4.61 -5.93
C MET A 780 -19.98 3.42 -6.10
N PHE A 781 -20.10 2.57 -5.09
CA PHE A 781 -20.99 1.40 -5.11
C PHE A 781 -22.46 1.77 -5.31
N PRO A 782 -23.12 2.63 -4.50
CA PRO A 782 -24.52 2.98 -4.73
C PRO A 782 -24.71 3.80 -6.01
N ALA A 783 -23.76 4.63 -6.42
CA ALA A 783 -23.82 5.32 -7.71
C ALA A 783 -23.83 4.31 -8.88
N GLY A 784 -22.94 3.33 -8.85
CA GLY A 784 -22.90 2.24 -9.84
C GLY A 784 -24.15 1.35 -9.78
N PHE A 785 -24.66 1.03 -8.61
CA PHE A 785 -25.89 0.26 -8.42
C PHE A 785 -27.10 0.93 -9.10
N LYS A 786 -27.24 2.26 -8.95
CA LYS A 786 -28.26 3.05 -9.66
C LYS A 786 -28.01 3.09 -11.16
N ALA A 787 -26.77 3.38 -11.59
CA ALA A 787 -26.41 3.49 -13.01
C ALA A 787 -26.65 2.20 -13.78
N LEU A 788 -26.47 1.03 -13.13
CA LEU A 788 -26.73 -0.30 -13.69
C LEU A 788 -28.19 -0.74 -13.57
N GLY A 789 -29.06 0.05 -12.91
CA GLY A 789 -30.49 -0.29 -12.75
C GLY A 789 -30.72 -1.52 -11.91
N LEU A 790 -29.90 -1.81 -10.90
CA LEU A 790 -29.98 -3.02 -10.08
C LEU A 790 -31.08 -2.95 -9.02
N GLY A 791 -31.51 -1.77 -8.63
CA GLY A 791 -32.53 -1.52 -7.62
C GLY A 791 -32.55 -0.07 -7.18
N LYS A 792 -33.21 0.20 -6.04
CA LYS A 792 -33.30 1.54 -5.46
C LYS A 792 -32.29 1.72 -4.33
N VAL A 793 -31.88 2.94 -4.11
CA VAL A 793 -31.04 3.38 -2.99
C VAL A 793 -31.91 4.12 -1.97
N VAL A 794 -31.82 3.71 -0.70
CA VAL A 794 -32.63 4.23 0.42
C VAL A 794 -31.73 4.85 1.49
N GLY A 795 -32.10 5.97 2.05
CA GLY A 795 -31.35 6.62 3.13
C GLY A 795 -31.21 8.12 2.92
N VAL A 796 -30.06 8.68 3.25
CA VAL A 796 -29.69 10.09 3.04
C VAL A 796 -28.52 10.17 2.07
N PRO A 797 -28.18 11.34 1.51
CA PRO A 797 -26.98 11.51 0.69
C PRO A 797 -25.72 11.03 1.40
N THR A 798 -24.80 10.47 0.64
CA THR A 798 -23.50 10.03 1.13
C THR A 798 -22.58 11.22 1.45
N MET A 799 -21.38 10.97 1.98
CA MET A 799 -20.47 12.01 2.46
C MET A 799 -20.01 13.01 1.40
N GLY A 800 -19.86 12.60 0.14
CA GLY A 800 -19.26 13.40 -0.91
C GLY A 800 -17.74 13.43 -0.87
N ALA A 801 -17.12 12.35 -0.42
CA ALA A 801 -15.68 12.22 -0.24
C ALA A 801 -15.12 11.13 -1.17
N VAL A 802 -14.97 11.46 -2.47
CA VAL A 802 -14.61 10.47 -3.50
C VAL A 802 -13.40 10.90 -4.29
N ILE A 803 -12.22 10.61 -3.78
CA ILE A 803 -10.93 10.80 -4.46
C ILE A 803 -10.06 9.57 -4.25
N GLY A 804 -9.43 9.07 -5.31
CA GLY A 804 -8.36 8.08 -5.21
C GLY A 804 -7.13 8.71 -4.55
N THR A 805 -6.68 8.15 -3.42
CA THR A 805 -5.64 8.72 -2.58
C THR A 805 -4.43 7.81 -2.43
N GLY A 806 -3.25 8.41 -2.37
CA GLY A 806 -2.01 7.80 -1.93
C GLY A 806 -1.50 8.44 -0.63
N ALA A 807 -0.27 8.14 -0.29
CA ALA A 807 0.45 8.75 0.82
C ALA A 807 1.91 8.99 0.43
N TYR A 808 2.53 10.02 1.04
CA TYR A 808 3.94 10.33 0.86
C TYR A 808 4.57 10.58 2.23
N THR A 809 5.74 9.99 2.48
CA THR A 809 6.48 10.19 3.73
C THR A 809 7.38 11.42 3.59
N LEU A 810 7.19 12.41 4.44
CA LEU A 810 7.95 13.63 4.53
C LEU A 810 9.32 13.40 5.20
N LEU A 811 10.17 14.42 5.20
CA LEU A 811 11.55 14.31 5.68
C LEU A 811 11.64 13.94 7.17
N ASP A 812 10.73 14.43 7.99
CA ASP A 812 10.64 14.15 9.43
C ASP A 812 10.05 12.76 9.75
N GLY A 813 9.61 12.01 8.73
CA GLY A 813 8.94 10.72 8.86
C GLY A 813 7.42 10.81 9.02
N SER A 814 6.84 12.01 9.06
CA SER A 814 5.39 12.18 8.97
C SER A 814 4.86 11.81 7.59
N THR A 815 3.55 11.62 7.49
CA THR A 815 2.90 11.18 6.26
C THR A 815 1.86 12.19 5.82
N ILE A 816 1.97 12.68 4.57
CA ILE A 816 0.95 13.49 3.91
C ILE A 816 0.13 12.63 2.96
N ARG A 817 -1.22 12.71 3.06
CA ARG A 817 -2.12 12.05 2.11
C ARG A 817 -2.19 12.85 0.81
N THR A 818 -2.12 12.14 -0.33
CA THR A 818 -2.09 12.76 -1.67
C THR A 818 -3.32 12.36 -2.46
N PRO A 819 -4.35 13.20 -2.57
CA PRO A 819 -5.53 12.96 -3.41
C PRO A 819 -5.17 13.11 -4.89
N ALA A 820 -4.89 11.97 -5.56
CA ALA A 820 -4.24 11.93 -6.86
C ALA A 820 -5.17 11.56 -8.03
N SER A 821 -6.39 11.07 -7.78
CA SER A 821 -7.30 10.60 -8.83
C SER A 821 -8.73 10.99 -8.51
N GLY A 822 -9.31 11.90 -9.30
CA GLY A 822 -10.73 12.24 -9.22
C GLY A 822 -11.61 11.17 -9.86
N VAL A 823 -12.89 11.10 -9.47
CA VAL A 823 -13.88 10.15 -9.96
C VAL A 823 -15.10 10.89 -10.49
N TRP A 824 -15.58 10.47 -11.66
CA TRP A 824 -16.77 11.05 -12.30
C TRP A 824 -17.79 9.95 -12.62
N THR A 825 -19.08 10.28 -12.46
CA THR A 825 -20.15 9.43 -12.97
C THR A 825 -20.15 9.38 -14.50
N THR A 826 -20.89 8.42 -15.09
CA THR A 826 -21.08 8.33 -16.56
C THR A 826 -21.80 9.55 -17.14
N THR A 827 -22.43 10.37 -16.32
CA THR A 827 -23.05 11.66 -16.70
C THR A 827 -22.13 12.87 -16.49
N SER A 828 -20.83 12.63 -16.28
CA SER A 828 -19.78 13.64 -16.06
C SER A 828 -19.94 14.48 -14.79
N GLN A 829 -20.66 13.97 -13.76
CA GLN A 829 -20.69 14.56 -12.44
C GLN A 829 -19.43 14.18 -11.66
N ASN A 830 -18.62 15.16 -11.22
CA ASN A 830 -17.55 14.91 -10.26
C ASN A 830 -18.17 14.46 -8.94
N MET A 831 -17.68 13.34 -8.41
CA MET A 831 -18.23 12.75 -7.19
C MET A 831 -17.66 13.39 -5.91
N GLU A 832 -16.53 14.09 -6.00
CA GLU A 832 -16.01 14.88 -4.87
C GLU A 832 -16.93 16.04 -4.54
N ASN A 833 -17.21 16.26 -3.27
CA ASN A 833 -18.17 17.25 -2.75
C ASN A 833 -19.62 17.10 -3.28
N TYR A 834 -19.97 15.92 -3.85
CA TYR A 834 -21.29 15.72 -4.46
C TYR A 834 -22.28 15.06 -3.48
N GLY A 835 -21.87 13.93 -2.84
CA GLY A 835 -22.77 13.09 -2.06
C GLY A 835 -23.85 12.44 -2.91
N VAL A 836 -23.80 11.14 -3.09
CA VAL A 836 -24.74 10.38 -3.92
C VAL A 836 -26.16 10.47 -3.34
N PRO A 837 -27.14 11.08 -4.03
CA PRO A 837 -28.49 11.18 -3.49
C PRO A 837 -29.20 9.82 -3.53
N PRO A 838 -29.99 9.47 -2.51
CA PRO A 838 -30.82 8.27 -2.54
C PRO A 838 -32.01 8.43 -3.50
N ASP A 839 -32.60 7.31 -3.95
CA ASP A 839 -33.87 7.32 -4.68
C ASP A 839 -35.07 7.50 -3.73
N VAL A 840 -34.93 7.05 -2.50
CA VAL A 840 -35.93 7.18 -1.43
C VAL A 840 -35.24 7.81 -0.21
N PHE A 841 -35.52 9.10 -0.02
CA PHE A 841 -34.97 9.83 1.14
C PHE A 841 -35.67 9.44 2.43
N ILE A 842 -34.90 9.05 3.44
CA ILE A 842 -35.36 8.77 4.79
C ILE A 842 -34.20 8.86 5.77
N ASP A 843 -34.39 9.57 6.86
CA ASP A 843 -33.39 9.74 7.92
C ASP A 843 -33.84 9.06 9.22
N ASN A 844 -32.87 8.69 10.06
CA ASN A 844 -33.07 8.21 11.43
C ASN A 844 -32.93 9.37 12.40
N LEU A 845 -34.00 9.90 12.89
CA LEU A 845 -33.95 10.98 13.87
C LEU A 845 -33.53 10.44 15.25
N PRO A 846 -32.88 11.25 16.10
CA PRO A 846 -32.49 10.83 17.46
C PRO A 846 -33.65 10.25 18.28
N GLY A 847 -34.89 10.80 18.13
CA GLY A 847 -36.08 10.30 18.79
C GLY A 847 -36.54 8.91 18.35
N ASP A 848 -36.14 8.46 17.17
CA ASP A 848 -36.44 7.10 16.66
C ASP A 848 -35.47 6.08 17.30
N PHE A 849 -34.20 6.44 17.41
CA PHE A 849 -33.19 5.60 18.11
C PHE A 849 -33.58 5.38 19.59
N LEU A 850 -34.04 6.41 20.26
CA LEU A 850 -34.51 6.30 21.66
C LEU A 850 -35.71 5.35 21.82
N LYS A 851 -36.50 5.12 20.75
CA LYS A 851 -37.60 4.16 20.68
C LYS A 851 -37.18 2.80 20.16
N GLY A 852 -35.91 2.59 19.89
CA GLY A 852 -35.37 1.36 19.30
C GLY A 852 -35.82 1.12 17.85
N ARG A 853 -36.17 2.18 17.10
CA ARG A 853 -36.61 2.10 15.71
C ARG A 853 -35.46 2.45 14.74
N ASP A 854 -35.40 1.76 13.61
CA ASP A 854 -34.55 2.09 12.48
C ASP A 854 -35.43 2.36 11.25
N MET A 855 -35.75 3.67 11.04
CA MET A 855 -36.67 4.12 10.00
C MET A 855 -36.13 3.81 8.60
N GLN A 856 -34.81 3.82 8.41
CA GLN A 856 -34.18 3.49 7.13
C GLN A 856 -34.37 2.00 6.81
N VAL A 857 -34.18 1.09 7.77
CA VAL A 857 -34.44 -0.35 7.61
C VAL A 857 -35.94 -0.62 7.35
N GLU A 858 -36.83 0.01 8.12
CA GLU A 858 -38.26 -0.11 7.94
C GLU A 858 -38.69 0.30 6.53
N LYS A 859 -38.13 1.44 6.02
CA LYS A 859 -38.42 1.93 4.67
C LYS A 859 -37.85 1.06 3.57
N ALA A 860 -36.67 0.51 3.75
CA ALA A 860 -36.09 -0.46 2.80
C ALA A 860 -36.97 -1.69 2.65
N VAL A 861 -37.51 -2.24 3.75
CA VAL A 861 -38.46 -3.35 3.73
C VAL A 861 -39.78 -2.98 3.04
N GLU A 862 -40.30 -1.79 3.29
CA GLU A 862 -41.53 -1.27 2.63
C GLU A 862 -41.34 -1.20 1.12
N VAL A 863 -40.21 -0.63 0.64
CA VAL A 863 -39.87 -0.54 -0.79
C VAL A 863 -39.84 -1.92 -1.43
N LEU A 864 -39.11 -2.87 -0.80
CA LEU A 864 -39.02 -4.23 -1.32
C LEU A 864 -40.36 -5.00 -1.35
N LYS A 865 -41.23 -4.78 -0.35
CA LYS A 865 -42.57 -5.35 -0.36
C LYS A 865 -43.42 -4.82 -1.53
N ALA A 866 -43.34 -3.53 -1.81
CA ALA A 866 -44.00 -2.92 -2.95
C ALA A 866 -43.47 -3.46 -4.29
N ASP A 867 -42.16 -3.61 -4.42
CA ASP A 867 -41.53 -4.18 -5.61
C ASP A 867 -41.89 -5.66 -5.82
N LEU A 868 -41.99 -6.45 -4.74
CA LEU A 868 -42.44 -7.84 -4.79
C LEU A 868 -43.94 -7.95 -5.23
N ALA A 869 -44.82 -7.07 -4.73
CA ALA A 869 -46.24 -7.07 -5.08
C ALA A 869 -46.46 -6.67 -6.56
N GLY A 870 -45.60 -5.84 -7.15
CA GLY A 870 -45.66 -5.47 -8.58
C GLY A 870 -45.10 -6.51 -9.55
N ARG A 871 -44.39 -7.55 -9.07
CA ARG A 871 -43.77 -8.59 -9.91
C ARG A 871 -44.76 -9.64 -10.36
N LYS A 872 -44.90 -9.84 -11.67
CA LYS A 872 -45.56 -11.00 -12.21
C LYS A 872 -44.68 -12.25 -11.97
N PRO A 873 -45.22 -13.39 -11.50
CA PRO A 873 -44.45 -14.61 -11.38
C PRO A 873 -43.85 -14.98 -12.73
N THR A 874 -42.55 -15.13 -12.80
CA THR A 874 -41.90 -15.73 -13.97
C THR A 874 -42.23 -17.21 -14.00
N THR A 875 -42.68 -17.75 -15.16
CA THR A 875 -43.07 -19.13 -15.42
C THR A 875 -42.03 -20.20 -15.04
N ALA A 876 -40.84 -19.79 -14.59
CA ALA A 876 -39.78 -20.69 -14.11
C ALA A 876 -39.79 -20.93 -12.58
N GLN A 877 -40.79 -20.38 -11.85
CA GLN A 877 -40.95 -20.58 -10.40
C GLN A 877 -42.16 -21.46 -10.05
N GLN A 878 -42.80 -22.09 -11.06
CA GLN A 878 -43.83 -23.11 -10.86
C GLN A 878 -43.26 -24.52 -10.93
#